data_2e6c0a2ef51bb74703e01aa92463a759
#
_entry.id   2e6c0a2ef51bb74703e01aa92463a759
#
_cell.length_a   1.000
_cell.length_b   1.000
_cell.length_c   1.000
_cell.angle_alpha   90.00
_cell.angle_beta   90.00
_cell.angle_gamma   90.00
#
_symmetry.space_group_name_H-M   'P 1'
#
loop_
_entity.id
_entity.type
_entity.pdbx_description
1 polymer ?
#
loop_
_entity_poly.entity_id
_entity_poly.type
_entity_poly.pdbx_seq_one_letter_code
_entity_poly.pdbx_strand_id
1 'polypeptide(L)'
;MNSIVVIVGILITVATGIPVVIQLLRDHPRGLFILFFAEMWERFSYYGMRGLLVFYLTQQFLFDDKFAAGQYGSYATLVYLLPLVGGVLADRYLGARKAVAFGALLLVAGHMTMAIEGAPAHQVLAYHGARYDFSVTGRGDTRVAKLQIAGRGYDYGQTADGGFQIKGLQSTAALPSVLPKGDYAVVTKARNPVFVDTLYLALALIIMGVGFLKANISSIVGQLYAQGDPRRDPGFTLFYYGVNLGAFWAAILCGYLGQNYGWNYGFGLAGVGMLAGYITFMVGKPLLRGRGEPPDPVRLAKPLVGPLNLEWLIYFAAIAGIAGVWLLVQHNTIVGYALGGGSLAVLAYVGQFMWTKCGKVERDRLFLAFVLIGGSVVFFTLFEQAATSLNLFADRNTDLALSKAPIIFNLMGHEVFMGTRAMLMAAATAPGVLWIDMGFGAAQTQSFNAGFILIFAPIFAALWGYLGRRGRDPNPVTKFGLGLAQVGLGFLVIVWSQGLADAHFRLPLLVLAFTYLLHTTGELCLSPVGLSEITKLSPPVLVSTLLAVWFLAVSAAEFIGAKIAQLTGTATAGGQVLDPAAALHTSLHVFNVIGWVGIGFGVAFLVLAPFIKTWAHGVDDAANHPAPTGANASTAI
;
A
#
# COMPACT_ATOMS: atom_id res chain seq x y z
N MET A 1 6.29 -21.37 10.39
CA MET A 1 5.43 -20.42 9.64
C MET A 1 4.11 -20.34 10.40
N ASN A 2 3.56 -19.17 10.60
CA ASN A 2 2.30 -18.94 11.32
C ASN A 2 1.19 -19.76 10.67
N SER A 3 1.00 -20.98 11.15
CA SER A 3 0.22 -22.01 10.45
C SER A 3 -1.22 -21.59 10.24
N ILE A 4 -1.82 -20.91 11.24
CA ILE A 4 -3.21 -20.47 11.15
C ILE A 4 -3.43 -19.45 10.04
N VAL A 5 -2.48 -18.52 9.84
CA VAL A 5 -2.56 -17.48 8.80
C VAL A 5 -2.57 -18.12 7.41
N VAL A 6 -1.72 -19.13 7.22
CA VAL A 6 -1.63 -19.86 5.94
C VAL A 6 -2.86 -20.72 5.70
N ILE A 7 -3.33 -21.45 6.73
CA ILE A 7 -4.53 -22.29 6.61
C ILE A 7 -5.74 -21.43 6.22
N VAL A 8 -5.99 -20.35 6.94
CA VAL A 8 -7.08 -19.40 6.64
C VAL A 8 -6.88 -18.78 5.26
N GLY A 9 -5.65 -18.42 4.92
CA GLY A 9 -5.32 -17.88 3.59
C GLY A 9 -5.64 -18.85 2.46
N ILE A 10 -5.31 -20.12 2.60
CA ILE A 10 -5.66 -21.17 1.62
C ILE A 10 -7.18 -21.31 1.51
N LEU A 11 -7.90 -21.35 2.64
CA LEU A 11 -9.35 -21.48 2.66
C LEU A 11 -10.04 -20.30 1.93
N ILE A 12 -9.61 -19.04 2.21
CA ILE A 12 -10.11 -17.86 1.51
C ILE A 12 -9.82 -17.97 0.01
N THR A 13 -8.57 -18.31 -0.36
CA THR A 13 -8.16 -18.40 -1.77
C THR A 13 -8.95 -19.47 -2.52
N VAL A 14 -9.15 -20.66 -1.93
CA VAL A 14 -9.92 -21.74 -2.55
C VAL A 14 -11.39 -21.34 -2.68
N ALA A 15 -12.00 -20.83 -1.61
CA ALA A 15 -13.42 -20.46 -1.61
C ALA A 15 -13.76 -19.35 -2.62
N THR A 16 -12.91 -18.33 -2.73
CA THR A 16 -13.14 -17.19 -3.63
C THR A 16 -12.51 -17.37 -5.00
N GLY A 17 -11.41 -18.10 -5.12
CA GLY A 17 -10.63 -18.26 -6.35
C GLY A 17 -11.20 -19.29 -7.34
N ILE A 18 -11.83 -20.37 -6.87
CA ILE A 18 -12.41 -21.38 -7.77
C ILE A 18 -13.43 -20.75 -8.75
N PRO A 19 -14.43 -19.96 -8.30
CA PRO A 19 -15.35 -19.29 -9.22
C PRO A 19 -14.65 -18.35 -10.20
N VAL A 20 -13.63 -17.64 -9.75
CA VAL A 20 -12.83 -16.69 -10.57
C VAL A 20 -12.09 -17.44 -11.69
N VAL A 21 -11.40 -18.54 -11.37
CA VAL A 21 -10.67 -19.34 -12.37
C VAL A 21 -11.63 -19.93 -13.40
N ILE A 22 -12.80 -20.42 -12.97
CA ILE A 22 -13.82 -20.96 -13.88
C ILE A 22 -14.27 -19.87 -14.86
N GLN A 23 -14.60 -18.67 -14.39
CA GLN A 23 -15.02 -17.55 -15.24
C GLN A 23 -13.90 -17.11 -16.19
N LEU A 24 -12.66 -16.99 -15.71
CA LEU A 24 -11.50 -16.63 -16.54
C LEU A 24 -11.31 -17.57 -17.72
N LEU A 25 -11.50 -18.88 -17.50
CA LEU A 25 -11.25 -19.89 -18.51
C LEU A 25 -12.41 -20.08 -19.49
N ARG A 26 -13.66 -19.86 -19.05
CA ARG A 26 -14.88 -20.14 -19.84
C ARG A 26 -15.45 -18.94 -20.55
N ASP A 27 -15.44 -17.77 -19.90
CA ASP A 27 -16.28 -16.64 -20.32
C ASP A 27 -15.46 -15.47 -20.90
N HIS A 28 -14.14 -15.44 -20.67
CA HIS A 28 -13.29 -14.32 -21.02
C HIS A 28 -12.22 -14.62 -22.08
N PRO A 29 -11.70 -13.58 -22.79
CA PRO A 29 -10.59 -13.76 -23.72
C PRO A 29 -9.35 -14.33 -23.01
N ARG A 30 -8.65 -15.27 -23.66
CA ARG A 30 -7.43 -15.91 -23.11
C ARG A 30 -6.34 -14.90 -22.71
N GLY A 31 -6.30 -13.72 -23.34
CA GLY A 31 -5.39 -12.64 -22.97
C GLY A 31 -5.63 -12.14 -21.55
N LEU A 32 -6.87 -12.17 -21.04
CA LEU A 32 -7.17 -11.76 -19.67
C LEU A 32 -6.50 -12.67 -18.65
N PHE A 33 -6.44 -13.98 -18.91
CA PHE A 33 -5.74 -14.93 -18.04
C PHE A 33 -4.26 -14.55 -17.85
N ILE A 34 -3.58 -14.19 -18.94
CA ILE A 34 -2.17 -13.75 -18.89
C ILE A 34 -2.02 -12.45 -18.09
N LEU A 35 -2.89 -11.45 -18.35
CA LEU A 35 -2.82 -10.17 -17.66
C LEU A 35 -3.19 -10.31 -16.18
N PHE A 36 -4.13 -11.18 -15.85
CA PHE A 36 -4.50 -11.52 -14.47
C PHE A 36 -3.28 -12.02 -13.68
N PHE A 37 -2.56 -13.04 -14.20
CA PHE A 37 -1.39 -13.57 -13.50
C PHE A 37 -0.20 -12.63 -13.52
N ALA A 38 0.03 -11.89 -14.61
CA ALA A 38 1.09 -10.89 -14.67
C ALA A 38 0.89 -9.79 -13.62
N GLU A 39 -0.33 -9.27 -13.48
CA GLU A 39 -0.67 -8.26 -12.47
C GLU A 39 -0.65 -8.86 -11.05
N MET A 40 -1.19 -10.07 -10.86
CA MET A 40 -1.14 -10.75 -9.56
C MET A 40 0.31 -10.85 -9.04
N TRP A 41 1.26 -11.26 -9.87
CA TRP A 41 2.67 -11.36 -9.49
C TRP A 41 3.33 -9.99 -9.30
N GLU A 42 2.94 -9.00 -10.10
CA GLU A 42 3.42 -7.63 -9.92
C GLU A 42 2.93 -7.07 -8.58
N ARG A 43 1.64 -7.23 -8.26
CA ARG A 43 1.09 -6.82 -6.97
C ARG A 43 1.71 -7.60 -5.80
N PHE A 44 1.96 -8.89 -5.98
CA PHE A 44 2.71 -9.69 -5.01
C PHE A 44 4.08 -9.05 -4.71
N SER A 45 4.82 -8.65 -5.73
CA SER A 45 6.13 -8.03 -5.54
C SER A 45 6.03 -6.66 -4.86
N TYR A 46 5.10 -5.82 -5.31
CA TYR A 46 4.89 -4.48 -4.79
C TYR A 46 4.49 -4.48 -3.31
N TYR A 47 3.44 -5.23 -2.95
CA TYR A 47 2.96 -5.29 -1.57
C TYR A 47 3.91 -6.04 -0.65
N GLY A 48 4.64 -7.04 -1.16
CA GLY A 48 5.67 -7.74 -0.41
C GLY A 48 6.82 -6.82 0.02
N MET A 49 7.29 -5.97 -0.89
CA MET A 49 8.31 -4.98 -0.58
C MET A 49 7.75 -3.85 0.29
N ARG A 50 6.59 -3.30 -0.07
CA ARG A 50 5.95 -2.18 0.63
C ARG A 50 5.71 -2.49 2.11
N GLY A 51 5.22 -3.70 2.43
CA GLY A 51 4.94 -4.13 3.80
C GLY A 51 6.17 -4.22 4.68
N LEU A 52 7.33 -4.45 4.10
CA LEU A 52 8.60 -4.58 4.81
C LEU A 52 9.40 -3.26 4.88
N LEU A 53 9.16 -2.31 3.98
CA LEU A 53 10.03 -1.15 3.78
C LEU A 53 10.22 -0.31 5.05
N VAL A 54 9.15 0.01 5.78
CA VAL A 54 9.25 0.83 6.99
C VAL A 54 10.05 0.12 8.09
N PHE A 55 9.90 -1.19 8.21
CA PHE A 55 10.68 -1.98 9.17
C PHE A 55 12.15 -2.08 8.75
N TYR A 56 12.42 -2.23 7.47
CA TYR A 56 13.79 -2.24 6.95
C TYR A 56 14.51 -0.91 7.23
N LEU A 57 13.82 0.21 7.05
CA LEU A 57 14.35 1.53 7.37
C LEU A 57 14.63 1.70 8.88
N THR A 58 13.71 1.27 9.74
CA THR A 58 13.80 1.51 11.19
C THR A 58 14.59 0.44 11.95
N GLN A 59 14.64 -0.81 11.47
CA GLN A 59 15.28 -1.92 12.18
C GLN A 59 16.64 -2.32 11.59
N GLN A 60 16.84 -2.20 10.26
CA GLN A 60 18.11 -2.52 9.61
C GLN A 60 19.03 -1.30 9.55
N PHE A 61 18.51 -0.17 9.04
CA PHE A 61 19.28 1.08 8.93
C PHE A 61 19.21 1.96 10.18
N LEU A 62 18.33 1.64 11.12
CA LEU A 62 18.11 2.41 12.35
C LEU A 62 17.90 3.91 12.07
N PHE A 63 17.13 4.23 11.03
CA PHE A 63 16.60 5.56 10.83
C PHE A 63 15.51 5.83 11.88
N ASP A 64 15.43 7.08 12.33
CA ASP A 64 14.31 7.48 13.18
C ASP A 64 12.97 7.41 12.42
N ASP A 65 11.88 7.26 13.14
CA ASP A 65 10.56 7.03 12.56
C ASP A 65 10.12 8.17 11.63
N LYS A 66 10.45 9.42 11.97
CA LYS A 66 10.05 10.60 11.17
C LYS A 66 10.77 10.59 9.83
N PHE A 67 12.06 10.29 9.84
CA PHE A 67 12.85 10.17 8.62
C PHE A 67 12.36 8.98 7.78
N ALA A 68 12.16 7.80 8.39
CA ALA A 68 11.67 6.61 7.71
C ALA A 68 10.29 6.83 7.05
N ALA A 69 9.35 7.46 7.77
CA ALA A 69 8.05 7.82 7.21
C ALA A 69 8.17 8.82 6.05
N GLY A 70 9.08 9.80 6.16
CA GLY A 70 9.36 10.75 5.07
C GLY A 70 9.93 10.08 3.82
N GLN A 71 10.86 9.13 3.99
CA GLN A 71 11.43 8.36 2.87
C GLN A 71 10.38 7.47 2.20
N TYR A 72 9.56 6.79 3.01
CA TYR A 72 8.42 6.03 2.50
C TYR A 72 7.48 6.94 1.69
N GLY A 73 7.15 8.13 2.22
CA GLY A 73 6.30 9.10 1.53
C GLY A 73 6.85 9.57 0.20
N SER A 74 8.17 9.83 0.11
CA SER A 74 8.82 10.17 -1.17
C SER A 74 8.69 9.04 -2.19
N TYR A 75 8.96 7.81 -1.75
CA TYR A 75 8.82 6.61 -2.57
C TYR A 75 7.38 6.45 -3.07
N ALA A 76 6.40 6.42 -2.18
CA ALA A 76 4.99 6.20 -2.51
C ALA A 76 4.43 7.30 -3.42
N THR A 77 4.73 8.57 -3.13
CA THR A 77 4.37 9.72 -3.97
C THR A 77 4.86 9.53 -5.41
N LEU A 78 6.13 9.20 -5.60
CA LEU A 78 6.73 9.03 -6.93
C LEU A 78 6.19 7.80 -7.67
N VAL A 79 5.85 6.71 -6.97
CA VAL A 79 5.22 5.51 -7.54
C VAL A 79 3.86 5.81 -8.18
N TYR A 80 3.10 6.76 -7.63
CA TYR A 80 1.81 7.18 -8.20
C TYR A 80 1.95 8.33 -9.21
N LEU A 81 3.05 9.09 -9.18
CA LEU A 81 3.28 10.20 -10.09
C LEU A 81 3.86 9.74 -11.44
N LEU A 82 4.84 8.82 -11.43
CA LEU A 82 5.54 8.38 -12.65
C LEU A 82 4.65 7.66 -13.68
N PRO A 83 3.58 6.93 -13.33
CA PRO A 83 2.66 6.34 -14.31
C PRO A 83 2.03 7.35 -15.26
N LEU A 84 1.92 8.63 -14.88
CA LEU A 84 1.46 9.70 -15.77
C LEU A 84 2.43 9.89 -16.95
N VAL A 85 3.73 9.88 -16.69
CA VAL A 85 4.76 10.02 -17.72
C VAL A 85 4.85 8.75 -18.57
N GLY A 86 4.91 7.58 -17.92
CA GLY A 86 5.01 6.29 -18.62
C GLY A 86 3.78 5.97 -19.47
N GLY A 87 2.58 6.36 -19.03
CA GLY A 87 1.35 6.26 -19.82
C GLY A 87 1.42 7.10 -21.10
N VAL A 88 1.81 8.38 -20.99
CA VAL A 88 1.96 9.27 -22.17
C VAL A 88 3.00 8.71 -23.15
N LEU A 89 4.13 8.20 -22.68
CA LEU A 89 5.17 7.61 -23.52
C LEU A 89 4.68 6.35 -24.23
N ALA A 90 3.89 5.53 -23.56
CA ALA A 90 3.29 4.34 -24.15
C ALA A 90 2.23 4.70 -25.19
N ASP A 91 1.30 5.59 -24.86
CA ASP A 91 0.19 5.96 -25.76
C ASP A 91 0.68 6.65 -27.04
N ARG A 92 1.74 7.47 -26.93
CA ARG A 92 2.26 8.24 -28.08
C ARG A 92 3.30 7.51 -28.90
N TYR A 93 4.07 6.58 -28.29
CA TYR A 93 5.27 6.04 -28.94
C TYR A 93 5.43 4.53 -28.79
N LEU A 94 5.61 4.02 -27.55
CA LEU A 94 6.03 2.63 -27.28
C LEU A 94 4.95 1.59 -27.52
N GLY A 95 3.67 1.97 -27.35
CA GLY A 95 2.59 1.01 -27.13
C GLY A 95 2.62 0.39 -25.73
N ALA A 96 1.46 0.03 -25.22
CA ALA A 96 1.32 -0.48 -23.87
C ALA A 96 2.14 -1.76 -23.62
N ARG A 97 2.25 -2.65 -24.62
CA ARG A 97 2.94 -3.94 -24.50
C ARG A 97 4.45 -3.82 -24.29
N LYS A 98 5.11 -2.91 -25.00
CA LYS A 98 6.54 -2.63 -24.84
C LYS A 98 6.82 -1.90 -23.53
N ALA A 99 5.95 -0.94 -23.17
CA ALA A 99 6.05 -0.23 -21.91
C ALA A 99 5.92 -1.18 -20.70
N VAL A 100 4.93 -2.09 -20.70
CA VAL A 100 4.76 -3.11 -19.64
C VAL A 100 6.00 -4.02 -19.56
N ALA A 101 6.53 -4.52 -20.68
CA ALA A 101 7.71 -5.39 -20.69
C ALA A 101 8.95 -4.68 -20.12
N PHE A 102 9.20 -3.44 -20.53
CA PHE A 102 10.31 -2.64 -20.03
C PHE A 102 10.14 -2.30 -18.53
N GLY A 103 8.95 -1.85 -18.13
CA GLY A 103 8.63 -1.57 -16.72
C GLY A 103 8.78 -2.80 -15.83
N ALA A 104 8.30 -3.96 -16.28
CA ALA A 104 8.43 -5.22 -15.56
C ALA A 104 9.91 -5.64 -15.39
N LEU A 105 10.75 -5.42 -16.38
CA LEU A 105 12.19 -5.70 -16.29
C LEU A 105 12.87 -4.79 -15.24
N LEU A 106 12.53 -3.50 -15.22
CA LEU A 106 13.02 -2.57 -14.19
C LEU A 106 12.55 -2.96 -12.78
N LEU A 107 11.29 -3.42 -12.66
CA LEU A 107 10.76 -3.93 -11.39
C LEU A 107 11.50 -5.17 -10.90
N VAL A 108 11.79 -6.13 -11.80
CA VAL A 108 12.62 -7.30 -11.46
C VAL A 108 13.98 -6.83 -10.94
N ALA A 109 14.65 -5.94 -11.67
CA ALA A 109 15.95 -5.40 -11.27
C ALA A 109 15.87 -4.70 -9.91
N GLY A 110 14.86 -3.86 -9.69
CA GLY A 110 14.65 -3.14 -8.44
C GLY A 110 14.41 -4.06 -7.24
N HIS A 111 13.49 -5.01 -7.36
CA HIS A 111 13.19 -5.94 -6.27
C HIS A 111 14.36 -6.90 -5.97
N MET A 112 15.09 -7.34 -6.99
CA MET A 112 16.31 -8.13 -6.78
C MET A 112 17.42 -7.31 -6.11
N THR A 113 17.54 -6.03 -6.46
CA THR A 113 18.48 -5.11 -5.80
C THR A 113 18.11 -4.88 -4.33
N MET A 114 16.80 -4.81 -3.99
CA MET A 114 16.34 -4.75 -2.58
C MET A 114 16.78 -5.98 -1.76
N ALA A 115 16.99 -7.13 -2.38
CA ALA A 115 17.46 -8.33 -1.70
C ALA A 115 18.96 -8.29 -1.34
N ILE A 116 19.70 -7.27 -1.78
CA ILE A 116 21.10 -7.07 -1.40
C ILE A 116 21.14 -6.44 -0.01
N GLU A 117 21.18 -7.30 1.01
CA GLU A 117 21.21 -6.91 2.41
C GLU A 117 22.64 -6.77 2.90
N GLY A 118 22.98 -5.61 3.50
CA GLY A 118 24.24 -5.40 4.19
C GLY A 118 24.18 -5.70 5.68
N ALA A 119 25.29 -5.50 6.38
CA ALA A 119 25.32 -5.56 7.83
C ALA A 119 24.36 -4.51 8.42
N PRO A 120 23.61 -4.82 9.50
CA PRO A 120 22.73 -3.86 10.15
C PRO A 120 23.53 -2.67 10.70
N ALA A 121 22.90 -1.50 10.70
CA ALA A 121 23.48 -0.33 11.34
C ALA A 121 23.64 -0.54 12.85
N HIS A 122 24.62 0.14 13.45
CA HIS A 122 24.88 0.07 14.89
C HIS A 122 24.60 1.42 15.55
N GLN A 123 23.96 1.37 16.70
CA GLN A 123 23.75 2.55 17.56
C GLN A 123 24.57 2.40 18.85
N VAL A 124 24.96 3.55 19.39
CA VAL A 124 25.64 3.68 20.69
C VAL A 124 24.91 4.69 21.55
N LEU A 125 24.90 4.43 22.84
CA LEU A 125 24.55 5.42 23.86
C LEU A 125 25.82 6.24 24.18
N ALA A 126 25.79 7.53 23.92
CA ALA A 126 26.85 8.47 24.28
C ALA A 126 26.47 9.18 25.59
N TYR A 127 27.38 9.17 26.57
CA TYR A 127 27.22 9.82 27.86
C TYR A 127 28.58 10.32 28.36
N HIS A 128 28.73 11.63 28.57
CA HIS A 128 29.95 12.30 29.07
C HIS A 128 31.23 11.82 28.37
N GLY A 129 31.19 11.66 27.04
CA GLY A 129 32.34 11.20 26.23
C GLY A 129 32.50 9.68 26.15
N ALA A 130 31.91 8.92 27.04
CA ALA A 130 31.86 7.47 26.96
C ALA A 130 30.82 6.98 25.94
N ARG A 131 31.03 5.81 25.34
CA ARG A 131 30.13 5.21 24.36
C ARG A 131 29.85 3.74 24.72
N TYR A 132 28.58 3.36 24.73
CA TYR A 132 28.10 2.03 25.06
C TYR A 132 27.31 1.48 23.88
N ASP A 133 27.68 0.31 23.36
CA ASP A 133 27.08 -0.29 22.17
C ASP A 133 25.70 -0.93 22.49
N PHE A 134 24.74 -0.78 21.60
CA PHE A 134 23.53 -1.58 21.63
C PHE A 134 23.75 -2.89 20.85
N SER A 135 23.54 -4.03 21.48
CA SER A 135 23.50 -5.33 20.82
C SER A 135 22.06 -5.74 20.52
N VAL A 136 21.80 -6.15 19.30
CA VAL A 136 20.50 -6.66 18.88
C VAL A 136 20.62 -8.12 18.55
N THR A 137 19.77 -8.95 19.16
CA THR A 137 19.71 -10.40 18.92
C THR A 137 18.31 -10.81 18.52
N GLY A 138 18.17 -11.92 17.80
CA GLY A 138 16.87 -12.39 17.30
C GLY A 138 16.31 -11.56 16.14
N ARG A 139 15.14 -11.95 15.67
CA ARG A 139 14.37 -11.27 14.61
C ARG A 139 12.86 -11.43 14.92
N GLY A 140 12.02 -10.59 14.30
CA GLY A 140 10.57 -10.62 14.52
C GLY A 140 10.18 -10.48 16.00
N ASP A 141 9.38 -11.38 16.49
CA ASP A 141 8.90 -11.47 17.88
C ASP A 141 10.00 -11.81 18.90
N THR A 142 11.12 -12.40 18.44
CA THR A 142 12.28 -12.75 19.28
C THR A 142 13.34 -11.65 19.29
N ARG A 143 13.12 -10.52 18.63
CA ARG A 143 14.09 -9.42 18.54
C ARG A 143 14.22 -8.69 19.88
N VAL A 144 15.42 -8.71 20.43
CA VAL A 144 15.76 -8.05 21.70
C VAL A 144 16.99 -7.18 21.52
N ALA A 145 16.93 -5.93 21.95
CA ALA A 145 18.05 -5.02 22.01
C ALA A 145 18.49 -4.83 23.48
N LYS A 146 19.79 -4.91 23.75
CA LYS A 146 20.38 -4.70 25.07
C LYS A 146 21.56 -3.73 24.99
N LEU A 147 21.72 -2.89 26.02
CA LEU A 147 22.87 -2.01 26.17
C LEU A 147 24.03 -2.79 26.74
N GLN A 148 25.18 -2.77 26.07
CA GLN A 148 26.39 -3.49 26.50
C GLN A 148 27.25 -2.59 27.39
N ILE A 149 27.49 -3.03 28.65
CA ILE A 149 28.34 -2.33 29.62
C ILE A 149 29.27 -3.37 30.21
N ALA A 150 30.59 -3.20 30.08
CA ALA A 150 31.61 -4.11 30.55
C ALA A 150 31.35 -5.58 30.18
N GLY A 151 30.92 -5.85 28.96
CA GLY A 151 30.61 -7.20 28.45
C GLY A 151 29.29 -7.82 28.92
N ARG A 152 28.48 -7.08 29.69
CA ARG A 152 27.14 -7.52 30.14
C ARG A 152 26.06 -6.72 29.46
N GLY A 153 24.98 -7.40 29.00
CA GLY A 153 23.81 -6.78 28.37
C GLY A 153 22.74 -6.39 29.39
N TYR A 154 22.31 -5.12 29.36
CA TYR A 154 21.29 -4.56 30.24
C TYR A 154 20.05 -4.20 29.45
N ASP A 155 18.87 -4.42 30.04
CA ASP A 155 17.62 -3.87 29.55
C ASP A 155 17.58 -2.35 29.85
N TYR A 156 16.87 -1.62 29.03
CA TYR A 156 16.78 -0.17 29.14
C TYR A 156 15.38 0.34 28.83
N GLY A 157 15.13 1.61 29.10
CA GLY A 157 13.89 2.28 28.83
C GLY A 157 14.02 3.77 29.04
N GLN A 158 12.91 4.48 28.92
CA GLN A 158 12.83 5.91 29.21
C GLN A 158 12.08 6.14 30.52
N THR A 159 12.50 7.13 31.30
CA THR A 159 11.76 7.58 32.47
C THR A 159 10.70 8.61 32.05
N ALA A 160 9.70 8.87 32.91
CA ALA A 160 8.60 9.79 32.61
C ALA A 160 9.04 11.24 32.30
N ASP A 161 10.18 11.66 32.83
CA ASP A 161 10.81 12.97 32.59
C ASP A 161 11.70 12.98 31.33
N GLY A 162 11.79 11.84 30.61
CA GLY A 162 12.57 11.70 29.39
C GLY A 162 14.01 11.31 29.59
N GLY A 163 14.42 10.92 30.80
CA GLY A 163 15.74 10.36 31.10
C GLY A 163 15.89 8.95 30.51
N PHE A 164 17.14 8.46 30.39
CA PHE A 164 17.44 7.09 29.92
C PHE A 164 17.73 6.20 31.11
N GLN A 165 16.91 5.17 31.33
CA GLN A 165 17.04 4.21 32.44
C GLN A 165 17.74 2.94 31.97
N ILE A 166 18.77 2.53 32.72
CA ILE A 166 19.47 1.24 32.53
C ILE A 166 19.01 0.30 33.65
N LYS A 167 18.19 -0.68 33.29
CA LYS A 167 17.53 -1.56 34.27
C LYS A 167 18.51 -2.57 34.86
N GLY A 168 18.58 -2.63 36.18
CA GLY A 168 19.43 -3.57 36.89
C GLY A 168 20.92 -3.19 36.96
N LEU A 169 21.30 -1.98 36.49
CA LEU A 169 22.63 -1.45 36.66
C LEU A 169 22.79 -0.88 38.08
N GLN A 170 23.85 -1.27 38.77
CA GLN A 170 24.29 -0.57 39.98
C GLN A 170 24.90 0.78 39.60
N SER A 171 24.32 1.87 40.10
CA SER A 171 24.80 3.22 39.81
C SER A 171 26.24 3.42 40.30
N THR A 172 27.07 4.02 39.44
CA THR A 172 28.43 4.46 39.77
C THR A 172 28.54 5.96 39.46
N ALA A 173 29.58 6.61 39.98
CA ALA A 173 29.85 8.01 39.69
C ALA A 173 30.10 8.26 38.18
N ALA A 174 30.65 7.28 37.46
CA ALA A 174 30.94 7.37 36.03
C ALA A 174 29.71 7.02 35.15
N LEU A 175 28.82 6.16 35.63
CA LEU A 175 27.61 5.75 34.89
C LEU A 175 26.46 5.50 35.85
N PRO A 176 25.57 6.46 36.06
CA PRO A 176 24.36 6.26 36.87
C PRO A 176 23.36 5.35 36.15
N SER A 177 22.48 4.70 36.93
CA SER A 177 21.41 3.84 36.38
C SER A 177 20.31 4.62 35.65
N VAL A 178 20.21 5.92 35.91
CA VAL A 178 19.32 6.85 35.20
C VAL A 178 20.15 8.04 34.72
N LEU A 179 20.14 8.29 33.41
CA LEU A 179 20.80 9.41 32.79
C LEU A 179 19.78 10.52 32.56
N PRO A 180 20.03 11.77 33.01
CA PRO A 180 19.12 12.88 32.81
C PRO A 180 18.86 13.18 31.34
N LYS A 181 17.68 13.67 31.03
CA LYS A 181 17.35 14.14 29.68
C LYS A 181 18.29 15.29 29.28
N GLY A 182 18.94 15.17 28.13
CA GLY A 182 19.88 16.14 27.60
C GLY A 182 21.36 15.79 27.84
N ASP A 183 21.67 14.92 28.81
CA ASP A 183 23.04 14.52 29.12
C ASP A 183 23.48 13.28 28.30
N TYR A 184 22.54 12.58 27.68
CA TYR A 184 22.80 11.43 26.83
C TYR A 184 22.32 11.65 25.40
N ALA A 185 22.92 10.90 24.46
CA ALA A 185 22.45 10.82 23.08
C ALA A 185 22.52 9.38 22.57
N VAL A 186 21.49 8.93 21.86
CA VAL A 186 21.53 7.70 21.06
C VAL A 186 21.99 8.08 19.67
N VAL A 187 23.19 7.62 19.31
CA VAL A 187 23.86 8.02 18.05
C VAL A 187 24.06 6.78 17.18
N THR A 188 23.72 6.86 15.91
CA THR A 188 24.05 5.81 14.94
C THR A 188 25.52 5.91 14.56
N LYS A 189 26.29 4.90 14.93
CA LYS A 189 27.76 4.88 14.78
C LYS A 189 28.20 4.75 13.32
N ALA A 190 27.54 3.90 12.56
CA ALA A 190 27.80 3.72 11.14
C ALA A 190 26.57 3.12 10.43
N ARG A 191 26.18 3.74 9.33
CA ARG A 191 25.41 3.12 8.26
C ARG A 191 26.36 2.96 7.09
N ASN A 192 26.48 1.77 6.52
CA ASN A 192 27.31 1.61 5.33
C ASN A 192 26.65 2.36 4.16
N PRO A 193 27.29 3.42 3.61
CA PRO A 193 26.69 4.25 2.58
C PRO A 193 26.35 3.45 1.30
N VAL A 194 27.17 2.45 0.95
CA VAL A 194 26.93 1.61 -0.23
C VAL A 194 25.56 0.93 -0.17
N PHE A 195 25.15 0.38 1.00
CA PHE A 195 23.85 -0.27 1.12
C PHE A 195 22.69 0.71 1.22
N VAL A 196 22.92 1.91 1.75
CA VAL A 196 21.94 3.00 1.72
C VAL A 196 21.71 3.46 0.28
N ASP A 197 22.78 3.66 -0.48
CA ASP A 197 22.70 4.03 -1.89
C ASP A 197 22.06 2.92 -2.75
N THR A 198 22.36 1.66 -2.43
CA THR A 198 21.73 0.49 -3.07
C THR A 198 20.23 0.44 -2.79
N LEU A 199 19.78 0.73 -1.57
CA LEU A 199 18.36 0.86 -1.24
C LEU A 199 17.70 1.92 -2.11
N TYR A 200 18.26 3.13 -2.19
CA TYR A 200 17.68 4.20 -2.99
C TYR A 200 17.71 3.89 -4.48
N LEU A 201 18.72 3.22 -4.98
CA LEU A 201 18.77 2.72 -6.37
C LEU A 201 17.66 1.70 -6.63
N ALA A 202 17.46 0.75 -5.71
CA ALA A 202 16.39 -0.22 -5.81
C ALA A 202 15.01 0.44 -5.84
N LEU A 203 14.76 1.40 -4.94
CA LEU A 203 13.51 2.18 -4.93
C LEU A 203 13.33 2.98 -6.23
N ALA A 204 14.39 3.60 -6.76
CA ALA A 204 14.33 4.35 -8.02
C ALA A 204 14.01 3.45 -9.23
N LEU A 205 14.59 2.24 -9.27
CA LEU A 205 14.27 1.23 -10.29
C LEU A 205 12.80 0.79 -10.19
N ILE A 206 12.30 0.56 -8.97
CA ILE A 206 10.89 0.18 -8.74
C ILE A 206 9.97 1.31 -9.17
N ILE A 207 10.23 2.54 -8.75
CA ILE A 207 9.44 3.73 -9.11
C ILE A 207 9.37 3.88 -10.64
N MET A 208 10.50 3.80 -11.33
CA MET A 208 10.55 3.90 -12.78
C MET A 208 9.81 2.73 -13.46
N GLY A 209 9.98 1.50 -12.94
CA GLY A 209 9.31 0.31 -13.44
C GLY A 209 7.79 0.39 -13.32
N VAL A 210 7.27 0.79 -12.15
CA VAL A 210 5.83 1.03 -11.94
C VAL A 210 5.33 2.12 -12.87
N GLY A 211 6.13 3.16 -13.10
CA GLY A 211 5.83 4.24 -14.05
C GLY A 211 5.46 3.73 -15.43
N PHE A 212 6.22 2.79 -15.97
CA PHE A 212 5.95 2.20 -17.29
C PHE A 212 4.91 1.08 -17.28
N LEU A 213 4.71 0.36 -16.18
CA LEU A 213 3.84 -0.81 -16.14
C LEU A 213 2.40 -0.48 -15.76
N LYS A 214 2.19 0.24 -14.65
CA LYS A 214 0.91 0.31 -13.92
C LYS A 214 -0.28 0.79 -14.77
N ALA A 215 -0.15 1.91 -15.47
CA ALA A 215 -1.22 2.43 -16.32
C ALA A 215 -1.44 1.59 -17.58
N ASN A 216 -0.36 1.03 -18.11
CA ASN A 216 -0.35 0.39 -19.41
C ASN A 216 -0.92 -1.02 -19.41
N ILE A 217 -0.75 -1.79 -18.34
CA ILE A 217 -1.31 -3.14 -18.25
C ILE A 217 -2.85 -3.10 -18.22
N SER A 218 -3.44 -2.17 -17.48
CA SER A 218 -4.90 -1.96 -17.46
C SER A 218 -5.44 -1.50 -18.81
N SER A 219 -4.67 -0.71 -19.57
CA SER A 219 -5.01 -0.32 -20.94
C SER A 219 -5.13 -1.54 -21.86
N ILE A 220 -4.20 -2.52 -21.74
CA ILE A 220 -4.27 -3.76 -22.53
C ILE A 220 -5.53 -4.57 -22.15
N VAL A 221 -5.90 -4.65 -20.86
CA VAL A 221 -7.14 -5.31 -20.41
C VAL A 221 -8.35 -4.71 -21.12
N GLY A 222 -8.45 -3.39 -21.16
CA GLY A 222 -9.54 -2.70 -21.86
C GLY A 222 -9.60 -3.01 -23.36
N GLN A 223 -8.43 -3.17 -24.01
CA GLN A 223 -8.32 -3.48 -25.44
C GLN A 223 -8.70 -4.93 -25.81
N LEU A 224 -8.78 -5.86 -24.82
CA LEU A 224 -9.22 -7.23 -25.08
C LEU A 224 -10.69 -7.33 -25.45
N TYR A 225 -11.49 -6.34 -25.12
CA TYR A 225 -12.94 -6.30 -25.32
C TYR A 225 -13.30 -5.29 -26.41
N ALA A 226 -14.31 -5.63 -27.22
CA ALA A 226 -14.89 -4.67 -28.15
C ALA A 226 -15.63 -3.56 -27.38
N GLN A 227 -15.83 -2.42 -28.07
CA GLN A 227 -16.63 -1.35 -27.50
C GLN A 227 -18.07 -1.83 -27.28
N GLY A 228 -18.61 -1.68 -26.07
CA GLY A 228 -19.94 -2.17 -25.72
C GLY A 228 -20.03 -3.66 -25.34
N ASP A 229 -18.89 -4.40 -25.27
CA ASP A 229 -18.91 -5.79 -24.83
C ASP A 229 -19.32 -5.88 -23.34
N PRO A 230 -20.45 -6.55 -23.00
CA PRO A 230 -20.93 -6.63 -21.61
C PRO A 230 -19.97 -7.39 -20.66
N ARG A 231 -19.01 -8.14 -21.21
CA ARG A 231 -18.01 -8.89 -20.43
C ARG A 231 -16.85 -8.01 -19.98
N ARG A 232 -16.76 -6.76 -20.44
CA ARG A 232 -15.65 -5.86 -20.13
C ARG A 232 -15.56 -5.57 -18.62
N ASP A 233 -16.64 -5.15 -18.01
CA ASP A 233 -16.68 -4.80 -16.58
C ASP A 233 -16.45 -6.03 -15.67
N PRO A 234 -17.11 -7.19 -15.91
CA PRO A 234 -16.72 -8.43 -15.25
C PRO A 234 -15.24 -8.80 -15.42
N GLY A 235 -14.67 -8.58 -16.61
CA GLY A 235 -13.24 -8.81 -16.87
C GLY A 235 -12.32 -7.94 -16.01
N PHE A 236 -12.64 -6.66 -15.83
CA PHE A 236 -11.91 -5.78 -14.90
C PHE A 236 -12.10 -6.20 -13.43
N THR A 237 -13.27 -6.71 -13.05
CA THR A 237 -13.51 -7.24 -11.71
C THR A 237 -12.62 -8.46 -11.42
N LEU A 238 -12.50 -9.38 -12.39
CA LEU A 238 -11.60 -10.52 -12.26
C LEU A 238 -10.12 -10.08 -12.20
N PHE A 239 -9.74 -9.11 -13.03
CA PHE A 239 -8.39 -8.52 -12.99
C PHE A 239 -8.09 -7.90 -11.60
N TYR A 240 -9.04 -7.17 -11.03
CA TYR A 240 -8.94 -6.60 -9.68
C TYR A 240 -8.87 -7.68 -8.58
N TYR A 241 -9.55 -8.81 -8.76
CA TYR A 241 -9.38 -9.96 -7.87
C TYR A 241 -7.92 -10.46 -7.88
N GLY A 242 -7.27 -10.54 -9.05
CA GLY A 242 -5.85 -10.91 -9.16
C GLY A 242 -4.93 -9.95 -8.42
N VAL A 243 -5.20 -8.64 -8.49
CA VAL A 243 -4.49 -7.60 -7.73
C VAL A 243 -4.49 -7.94 -6.23
N ASN A 244 -5.68 -8.20 -5.67
CA ASN A 244 -5.85 -8.44 -4.23
C ASN A 244 -5.34 -9.81 -3.80
N LEU A 245 -5.43 -10.82 -4.66
CA LEU A 245 -4.85 -12.14 -4.39
C LEU A 245 -3.33 -12.07 -4.27
N GLY A 246 -2.68 -11.31 -5.16
CA GLY A 246 -1.24 -11.03 -5.08
C GLY A 246 -0.85 -10.28 -3.81
N ALA A 247 -1.57 -9.21 -3.47
CA ALA A 247 -1.35 -8.41 -2.26
C ALA A 247 -1.53 -9.23 -0.98
N PHE A 248 -2.55 -10.08 -0.94
CA PHE A 248 -2.86 -10.94 0.20
C PHE A 248 -1.71 -11.92 0.51
N TRP A 249 -1.28 -12.69 -0.47
CA TRP A 249 -0.20 -13.64 -0.28
C TRP A 249 1.17 -12.98 -0.09
N ALA A 250 1.38 -11.81 -0.67
CA ALA A 250 2.59 -11.03 -0.48
C ALA A 250 2.82 -10.64 0.99
N ALA A 251 1.81 -10.07 1.65
CA ALA A 251 1.90 -9.71 3.06
C ALA A 251 2.16 -10.93 3.95
N ILE A 252 1.53 -12.08 3.65
CA ILE A 252 1.71 -13.33 4.40
C ILE A 252 3.13 -13.88 4.21
N LEU A 253 3.56 -14.08 2.97
CA LEU A 253 4.80 -14.81 2.67
C LEU A 253 6.05 -13.93 2.77
N CYS A 254 6.06 -12.77 2.10
CA CYS A 254 7.20 -11.85 2.16
C CYS A 254 7.34 -11.26 3.56
N GLY A 255 6.21 -10.90 4.21
CA GLY A 255 6.19 -10.40 5.58
C GLY A 255 6.81 -11.40 6.55
N TYR A 256 6.38 -12.65 6.50
CA TYR A 256 6.92 -13.71 7.35
C TYR A 256 8.41 -13.95 7.12
N LEU A 257 8.84 -14.11 5.86
CA LEU A 257 10.25 -14.38 5.55
C LEU A 257 11.15 -13.19 5.92
N GLY A 258 10.73 -11.96 5.59
CA GLY A 258 11.51 -10.76 5.87
C GLY A 258 11.74 -10.53 7.36
N GLN A 259 10.69 -10.64 8.17
CA GLN A 259 10.79 -10.39 9.60
C GLN A 259 11.48 -11.53 10.39
N ASN A 260 11.30 -12.80 10.00
CA ASN A 260 11.79 -13.93 10.79
C ASN A 260 13.13 -14.51 10.30
N TYR A 261 13.40 -14.48 8.98
CA TYR A 261 14.62 -15.11 8.42
C TYR A 261 15.64 -14.08 7.93
N GLY A 262 15.21 -12.94 7.37
CA GLY A 262 16.07 -11.86 6.89
C GLY A 262 15.37 -11.03 5.82
N TRP A 263 15.69 -9.76 5.77
CA TRP A 263 15.09 -8.83 4.80
C TRP A 263 15.34 -9.28 3.36
N ASN A 264 16.53 -9.84 3.07
CA ASN A 264 16.89 -10.40 1.79
C ASN A 264 15.95 -11.52 1.33
N TYR A 265 15.45 -12.37 2.24
CA TYR A 265 14.48 -13.42 1.88
C TYR A 265 13.10 -12.85 1.55
N GLY A 266 12.63 -11.85 2.31
CA GLY A 266 11.35 -11.20 2.04
C GLY A 266 11.36 -10.42 0.73
N PHE A 267 12.35 -9.57 0.52
CA PHE A 267 12.53 -8.82 -0.72
C PHE A 267 12.89 -9.71 -1.91
N GLY A 268 13.72 -10.74 -1.69
CA GLY A 268 14.08 -11.72 -2.71
C GLY A 268 12.85 -12.49 -3.22
N LEU A 269 11.95 -12.91 -2.32
CA LEU A 269 10.72 -13.56 -2.71
C LEU A 269 9.82 -12.61 -3.53
N ALA A 270 9.73 -11.34 -3.16
CA ALA A 270 9.03 -10.32 -3.95
C ALA A 270 9.66 -10.20 -5.36
N GLY A 271 11.00 -10.21 -5.45
CA GLY A 271 11.72 -10.19 -6.72
C GLY A 271 11.46 -11.42 -7.59
N VAL A 272 11.44 -12.61 -6.99
CA VAL A 272 11.09 -13.86 -7.68
C VAL A 272 9.64 -13.81 -8.20
N GLY A 273 8.70 -13.30 -7.40
CA GLY A 273 7.33 -13.06 -7.83
C GLY A 273 7.25 -12.14 -9.05
N MET A 274 8.01 -11.02 -9.02
CA MET A 274 8.04 -10.10 -10.17
C MET A 274 8.64 -10.75 -11.43
N LEU A 275 9.68 -11.57 -11.27
CA LEU A 275 10.26 -12.34 -12.38
C LEU A 275 9.24 -13.33 -12.97
N ALA A 276 8.47 -14.01 -12.12
CA ALA A 276 7.38 -14.89 -12.57
C ALA A 276 6.32 -14.10 -13.35
N GLY A 277 5.95 -12.90 -12.90
CA GLY A 277 5.05 -11.98 -13.62
C GLY A 277 5.61 -11.57 -14.98
N TYR A 278 6.88 -11.18 -15.03
CA TYR A 278 7.58 -10.85 -16.28
C TYR A 278 7.58 -12.02 -17.27
N ILE A 279 7.96 -13.21 -16.82
CA ILE A 279 7.96 -14.43 -17.66
C ILE A 279 6.55 -14.73 -18.15
N THR A 280 5.55 -14.70 -17.27
CA THR A 280 4.14 -14.92 -17.62
C THR A 280 3.69 -13.97 -18.74
N PHE A 281 4.01 -12.67 -18.61
CA PHE A 281 3.67 -11.68 -19.61
C PHE A 281 4.41 -11.93 -20.94
N MET A 282 5.72 -12.22 -20.89
CA MET A 282 6.54 -12.42 -22.10
C MET A 282 6.13 -13.69 -22.87
N VAL A 283 5.91 -14.80 -22.17
CA VAL A 283 5.43 -16.07 -22.78
C VAL A 283 3.99 -15.94 -23.28
N GLY A 284 3.17 -15.17 -22.56
CA GLY A 284 1.76 -14.95 -22.88
C GLY A 284 1.48 -13.97 -24.02
N LYS A 285 2.47 -13.24 -24.52
CA LYS A 285 2.30 -12.23 -25.61
C LYS A 285 1.46 -12.70 -26.79
N PRO A 286 1.60 -13.92 -27.33
CA PRO A 286 0.79 -14.37 -28.46
C PRO A 286 -0.71 -14.39 -28.17
N LEU A 287 -1.11 -14.61 -26.91
CA LEU A 287 -2.51 -14.63 -26.50
C LEU A 287 -3.15 -13.25 -26.44
N LEU A 288 -2.36 -12.17 -26.46
CA LEU A 288 -2.84 -10.79 -26.55
C LEU A 288 -3.25 -10.38 -27.97
N ARG A 289 -2.96 -11.21 -28.99
CA ARG A 289 -3.42 -11.02 -30.38
C ARG A 289 -3.16 -9.62 -30.93
N GLY A 290 -1.96 -9.07 -30.75
CA GLY A 290 -1.58 -7.74 -31.23
C GLY A 290 -2.12 -6.58 -30.41
N ARG A 291 -2.80 -6.80 -29.29
CA ARG A 291 -3.25 -5.71 -28.40
C ARG A 291 -2.04 -5.06 -27.70
N GLY A 292 -2.08 -3.75 -27.54
CA GLY A 292 -1.01 -2.96 -26.90
C GLY A 292 0.23 -2.73 -27.76
N GLU A 293 0.16 -2.96 -29.08
CA GLU A 293 1.25 -2.63 -30.02
C GLU A 293 1.47 -1.10 -30.14
N PRO A 294 2.65 -0.65 -30.58
CA PRO A 294 2.92 0.75 -30.85
C PRO A 294 1.91 1.37 -31.82
N PRO A 295 1.46 2.61 -31.59
CA PRO A 295 0.52 3.28 -32.52
C PRO A 295 1.14 3.52 -33.91
N ASP A 296 2.44 3.77 -33.96
CA ASP A 296 3.21 3.93 -35.23
C ASP A 296 4.53 3.15 -35.12
N PRO A 297 4.55 1.86 -35.51
CA PRO A 297 5.75 1.01 -35.45
C PRO A 297 6.87 1.53 -36.38
N VAL A 298 6.51 2.14 -37.49
CA VAL A 298 7.49 2.66 -38.50
C VAL A 298 8.25 3.86 -37.93
N ARG A 299 7.51 4.80 -37.33
CA ARG A 299 8.11 5.95 -36.64
C ARG A 299 8.98 5.53 -35.46
N LEU A 300 8.54 4.54 -34.71
CA LEU A 300 9.28 4.03 -33.54
C LEU A 300 10.61 3.38 -33.93
N ALA A 301 10.64 2.67 -35.09
CA ALA A 301 11.82 1.99 -35.59
C ALA A 301 12.78 2.91 -36.37
N LYS A 302 12.35 4.14 -36.76
CA LYS A 302 13.15 5.05 -37.53
C LYS A 302 14.36 5.56 -36.72
N PRO A 303 15.59 5.44 -37.24
CA PRO A 303 16.77 6.03 -36.62
C PRO A 303 16.64 7.56 -36.49
N LEU A 304 16.98 8.09 -35.31
CA LEU A 304 16.92 9.52 -35.00
C LEU A 304 18.29 10.11 -34.68
N VAL A 305 19.16 9.36 -33.98
CA VAL A 305 20.50 9.78 -33.59
C VAL A 305 21.47 8.64 -33.92
N GLY A 306 22.20 8.73 -35.01
CA GLY A 306 23.06 7.64 -35.49
C GLY A 306 22.24 6.35 -35.70
N PRO A 307 22.67 5.19 -35.17
CA PRO A 307 21.93 3.93 -35.28
C PRO A 307 20.75 3.81 -34.31
N LEU A 308 20.58 4.78 -33.39
CA LEU A 308 19.56 4.72 -32.33
C LEU A 308 18.21 5.19 -32.88
N ASN A 309 17.21 4.34 -32.77
CA ASN A 309 15.82 4.66 -33.04
C ASN A 309 15.12 5.29 -31.81
N LEU A 310 13.90 5.79 -32.01
CA LEU A 310 13.12 6.43 -30.95
C LEU A 310 12.86 5.51 -29.75
N GLU A 311 12.68 4.21 -29.96
CA GLU A 311 12.46 3.23 -28.91
C GLU A 311 13.66 3.18 -27.95
N TRP A 312 14.87 3.01 -28.47
CA TRP A 312 16.08 2.98 -27.67
C TRP A 312 16.38 4.32 -26.97
N LEU A 313 16.07 5.45 -27.63
CA LEU A 313 16.20 6.76 -26.99
C LEU A 313 15.30 6.91 -25.77
N ILE A 314 14.05 6.41 -25.85
CA ILE A 314 13.12 6.43 -24.70
C ILE A 314 13.66 5.53 -23.58
N TYR A 315 14.15 4.33 -23.88
CA TYR A 315 14.72 3.45 -22.86
C TYR A 315 15.97 4.04 -22.21
N PHE A 316 16.89 4.61 -22.99
CA PHE A 316 18.07 5.27 -22.43
C PHE A 316 17.71 6.52 -21.60
N ALA A 317 16.74 7.31 -22.04
CA ALA A 317 16.26 8.45 -21.28
C ALA A 317 15.61 8.01 -19.95
N ALA A 318 14.86 6.90 -19.96
CA ALA A 318 14.29 6.34 -18.75
C ALA A 318 15.38 5.82 -17.78
N ILE A 319 16.39 5.12 -18.30
CA ILE A 319 17.55 4.66 -17.50
C ILE A 319 18.32 5.86 -16.93
N ALA A 320 18.58 6.89 -17.71
CA ALA A 320 19.19 8.12 -17.20
C ALA A 320 18.30 8.81 -16.15
N GLY A 321 16.98 8.78 -16.35
CA GLY A 321 16.00 9.30 -15.41
C GLY A 321 16.00 8.59 -14.04
N ILE A 322 16.48 7.33 -13.96
CA ILE A 322 16.65 6.62 -12.68
C ILE A 322 17.56 7.40 -11.74
N ALA A 323 18.63 8.03 -12.25
CA ALA A 323 19.51 8.87 -11.42
C ALA A 323 18.76 10.08 -10.84
N GLY A 324 17.87 10.71 -11.63
CA GLY A 324 17.00 11.79 -11.14
C GLY A 324 16.03 11.31 -10.05
N VAL A 325 15.40 10.15 -10.26
CA VAL A 325 14.50 9.54 -9.27
C VAL A 325 15.26 9.12 -8.01
N TRP A 326 16.47 8.59 -8.15
CA TRP A 326 17.37 8.26 -7.04
C TRP A 326 17.68 9.47 -6.15
N LEU A 327 17.92 10.63 -6.75
CA LEU A 327 18.08 11.89 -6.01
C LEU A 327 16.76 12.34 -5.36
N LEU A 328 15.64 12.28 -6.08
CA LEU A 328 14.35 12.75 -5.59
C LEU A 328 13.84 11.94 -4.41
N VAL A 329 13.97 10.61 -4.43
CA VAL A 329 13.46 9.76 -3.34
C VAL A 329 14.14 10.05 -2.01
N GLN A 330 15.37 10.56 -2.02
CA GLN A 330 16.12 10.96 -0.84
C GLN A 330 15.69 12.32 -0.27
N HIS A 331 15.00 13.15 -1.06
CA HIS A 331 14.71 14.54 -0.71
C HIS A 331 13.18 14.79 -0.64
N ASN A 332 12.55 14.34 0.44
CA ASN A 332 11.10 14.45 0.65
C ASN A 332 10.56 15.87 0.44
N THR A 333 11.29 16.90 0.83
CA THR A 333 10.89 18.30 0.66
C THR A 333 10.81 18.71 -0.81
N ILE A 334 11.76 18.25 -1.64
CA ILE A 334 11.77 18.52 -3.09
C ILE A 334 10.60 17.82 -3.76
N VAL A 335 10.32 16.57 -3.39
CA VAL A 335 9.15 15.82 -3.88
C VAL A 335 7.86 16.58 -3.54
N GLY A 336 7.75 17.11 -2.31
CA GLY A 336 6.59 17.93 -1.89
C GLY A 336 6.42 19.20 -2.73
N TYR A 337 7.49 19.93 -3.02
CA TYR A 337 7.43 21.13 -3.88
C TYR A 337 7.07 20.78 -5.32
N ALA A 338 7.64 19.71 -5.88
CA ALA A 338 7.32 19.24 -7.23
C ALA A 338 5.85 18.80 -7.34
N LEU A 339 5.36 18.08 -6.35
CA LEU A 339 3.96 17.66 -6.27
C LEU A 339 3.03 18.89 -6.14
N GLY A 340 3.33 19.81 -5.23
CA GLY A 340 2.54 21.04 -5.02
C GLY A 340 2.49 21.92 -6.27
N GLY A 341 3.64 22.19 -6.88
CA GLY A 341 3.74 22.96 -8.12
C GLY A 341 3.03 22.30 -9.29
N GLY A 342 3.22 20.98 -9.46
CA GLY A 342 2.53 20.20 -10.49
C GLY A 342 1.00 20.19 -10.29
N SER A 343 0.55 20.03 -9.05
CA SER A 343 -0.88 20.08 -8.70
C SER A 343 -1.48 21.44 -9.01
N LEU A 344 -0.82 22.53 -8.63
CA LEU A 344 -1.28 23.89 -8.93
C LEU A 344 -1.34 24.16 -10.44
N ALA A 345 -0.34 23.72 -11.20
CA ALA A 345 -0.32 23.89 -12.65
C ALA A 345 -1.49 23.16 -13.33
N VAL A 346 -1.76 21.91 -12.92
CA VAL A 346 -2.87 21.12 -13.46
C VAL A 346 -4.23 21.70 -13.05
N LEU A 347 -4.38 22.13 -11.80
CA LEU A 347 -5.61 22.77 -11.32
C LEU A 347 -5.85 24.11 -12.05
N ALA A 348 -4.81 24.91 -12.29
CA ALA A 348 -4.91 26.14 -13.07
C ALA A 348 -5.33 25.86 -14.51
N TYR A 349 -4.73 24.85 -15.17
CA TYR A 349 -5.09 24.44 -16.52
C TYR A 349 -6.56 24.01 -16.62
N VAL A 350 -7.00 23.09 -15.74
CA VAL A 350 -8.39 22.61 -15.76
C VAL A 350 -9.35 23.73 -15.39
N GLY A 351 -9.00 24.57 -14.42
CA GLY A 351 -9.77 25.75 -14.04
C GLY A 351 -9.95 26.73 -15.20
N GLN A 352 -8.86 27.05 -15.89
CA GLN A 352 -8.91 27.91 -17.09
C GLN A 352 -9.80 27.28 -18.17
N PHE A 353 -9.65 25.99 -18.45
CA PHE A 353 -10.48 25.29 -19.43
C PHE A 353 -11.97 25.33 -19.04
N MET A 354 -12.27 25.07 -17.77
CA MET A 354 -13.61 25.08 -17.20
C MET A 354 -14.30 26.45 -17.41
N TRP A 355 -13.58 27.55 -17.17
CA TRP A 355 -14.15 28.89 -17.31
C TRP A 355 -14.23 29.38 -18.74
N THR A 356 -13.32 28.95 -19.64
CA THR A 356 -13.24 29.48 -21.02
C THR A 356 -13.93 28.61 -22.06
N LYS A 357 -14.08 27.29 -21.81
CA LYS A 357 -14.52 26.31 -22.81
C LYS A 357 -15.79 25.54 -22.42
N CYS A 358 -16.14 25.49 -21.13
CA CYS A 358 -17.27 24.68 -20.65
C CYS A 358 -18.56 25.50 -20.48
N GLY A 359 -19.68 24.90 -20.85
CA GLY A 359 -21.02 25.39 -20.51
C GLY A 359 -21.35 25.17 -19.04
N LYS A 360 -22.51 25.67 -18.57
CA LYS A 360 -22.92 25.55 -17.16
C LYS A 360 -22.98 24.10 -16.68
N VAL A 361 -23.60 23.21 -17.45
CA VAL A 361 -23.73 21.79 -17.11
C VAL A 361 -22.38 21.10 -16.97
N GLU A 362 -21.45 21.36 -17.90
CA GLU A 362 -20.09 20.78 -17.84
C GLU A 362 -19.30 21.33 -16.65
N ARG A 363 -19.48 22.61 -16.30
CA ARG A 363 -18.86 23.21 -15.11
C ARG A 363 -19.36 22.57 -13.83
N ASP A 364 -20.66 22.40 -13.69
CA ASP A 364 -21.27 21.76 -12.52
C ASP A 364 -20.74 20.33 -12.35
N ARG A 365 -20.68 19.54 -13.45
CA ARG A 365 -20.11 18.20 -13.47
C ARG A 365 -18.64 18.18 -13.07
N LEU A 366 -17.85 19.10 -13.57
CA LEU A 366 -16.43 19.22 -13.20
C LEU A 366 -16.26 19.61 -11.73
N PHE A 367 -17.10 20.51 -11.19
CA PHE A 367 -17.09 20.80 -9.75
C PHE A 367 -17.41 19.56 -8.92
N LEU A 368 -18.40 18.75 -9.31
CA LEU A 368 -18.69 17.49 -8.66
C LEU A 368 -17.48 16.54 -8.72
N ALA A 369 -16.83 16.40 -9.88
CA ALA A 369 -15.63 15.60 -10.01
C ALA A 369 -14.51 16.05 -9.06
N PHE A 370 -14.29 17.37 -8.93
CA PHE A 370 -13.29 17.90 -7.98
C PHE A 370 -13.67 17.67 -6.51
N VAL A 371 -14.94 17.73 -6.15
CA VAL A 371 -15.40 17.37 -4.80
C VAL A 371 -15.09 15.90 -4.51
N LEU A 372 -15.38 14.98 -5.45
CA LEU A 372 -15.08 13.57 -5.30
C LEU A 372 -13.56 13.31 -5.23
N ILE A 373 -12.76 13.99 -6.06
CA ILE A 373 -11.30 13.93 -6.00
C ILE A 373 -10.78 14.42 -4.65
N GLY A 374 -11.30 15.54 -4.13
CA GLY A 374 -10.96 16.05 -2.79
C GLY A 374 -11.29 15.04 -1.69
N GLY A 375 -12.47 14.41 -1.77
CA GLY A 375 -12.85 13.31 -0.86
C GLY A 375 -11.91 12.12 -0.95
N SER A 376 -11.45 11.76 -2.16
CA SER A 376 -10.48 10.68 -2.33
C SER A 376 -9.10 11.00 -1.73
N VAL A 377 -8.64 12.25 -1.82
CA VAL A 377 -7.39 12.68 -1.14
C VAL A 377 -7.51 12.44 0.36
N VAL A 378 -8.60 12.86 0.99
CA VAL A 378 -8.81 12.65 2.42
C VAL A 378 -8.86 11.16 2.74
N PHE A 379 -9.67 10.39 1.99
CA PHE A 379 -9.80 8.95 2.20
C PHE A 379 -8.47 8.22 2.10
N PHE A 380 -7.73 8.39 1.00
CA PHE A 380 -6.45 7.70 0.80
C PHE A 380 -5.37 8.18 1.76
N THR A 381 -5.37 9.46 2.16
CA THR A 381 -4.46 9.96 3.23
C THR A 381 -4.62 9.18 4.53
N LEU A 382 -5.85 8.84 4.91
CA LEU A 382 -6.14 8.06 6.10
C LEU A 382 -5.89 6.56 5.86
N PHE A 383 -6.33 6.04 4.74
CA PHE A 383 -6.24 4.63 4.38
C PHE A 383 -4.77 4.15 4.24
N GLU A 384 -3.91 4.96 3.65
CA GLU A 384 -2.50 4.63 3.40
C GLU A 384 -1.62 4.69 4.67
N GLN A 385 -2.20 5.06 5.84
CA GLN A 385 -1.55 4.82 7.14
C GLN A 385 -1.23 3.33 7.37
N ALA A 386 -1.89 2.43 6.66
CA ALA A 386 -1.68 0.98 6.70
C ALA A 386 -0.21 0.58 6.49
N ALA A 387 0.53 1.27 5.62
CA ALA A 387 1.92 0.94 5.31
C ALA A 387 2.96 1.67 6.18
N THR A 388 2.54 2.63 6.99
CA THR A 388 3.41 3.47 7.82
C THR A 388 3.02 3.41 9.30
N SER A 389 2.17 4.32 9.77
CA SER A 389 1.83 4.43 11.20
C SER A 389 1.11 3.21 11.75
N LEU A 390 0.15 2.62 11.01
CA LEU A 390 -0.53 1.38 11.45
C LEU A 390 0.41 0.17 11.40
N ASN A 391 1.36 0.13 10.47
CA ASN A 391 2.34 -0.94 10.38
C ASN A 391 3.30 -0.92 11.59
N LEU A 392 3.81 0.27 11.96
CA LEU A 392 4.60 0.44 13.18
C LEU A 392 3.77 0.21 14.45
N PHE A 393 2.50 0.60 14.46
CA PHE A 393 1.58 0.32 15.56
C PHE A 393 1.33 -1.19 15.74
N ALA A 394 1.23 -1.94 14.65
CA ALA A 394 1.13 -3.40 14.68
C ALA A 394 2.37 -4.03 15.33
N ASP A 395 3.56 -3.54 15.05
CA ASP A 395 4.83 -4.05 15.60
C ASP A 395 5.01 -3.72 17.09
N ARG A 396 4.56 -2.55 17.52
CA ARG A 396 4.91 -1.97 18.83
C ARG A 396 3.81 -2.04 19.88
N ASN A 397 2.57 -1.82 19.44
CA ASN A 397 1.42 -1.62 20.32
C ASN A 397 0.27 -2.59 20.03
N THR A 398 0.53 -3.70 19.34
CA THR A 398 -0.46 -4.76 19.11
C THR A 398 0.06 -6.10 19.64
N ASP A 399 -0.78 -6.80 20.40
CA ASP A 399 -0.55 -8.21 20.74
C ASP A 399 -0.94 -9.05 19.52
N LEU A 400 0.07 -9.55 18.82
CA LEU A 400 -0.07 -10.26 17.55
C LEU A 400 -0.52 -11.73 17.73
N ALA A 401 -0.86 -12.16 18.94
CA ALA A 401 -1.44 -13.47 19.21
C ALA A 401 -2.96 -13.44 18.98
N LEU A 402 -3.50 -14.46 18.31
CA LEU A 402 -4.95 -14.64 18.15
C LEU A 402 -5.64 -15.06 19.45
N SER A 403 -4.92 -15.70 20.37
CA SER A 403 -5.43 -16.13 21.66
C SER A 403 -4.44 -15.80 22.77
N LYS A 404 -4.95 -15.40 23.93
CA LYS A 404 -4.15 -15.15 25.14
C LYS A 404 -3.70 -16.42 25.87
N ALA A 405 -4.33 -17.56 25.56
CA ALA A 405 -4.01 -18.87 26.14
C ALA A 405 -3.98 -19.92 25.03
N PRO A 406 -3.16 -20.98 25.16
CA PRO A 406 -3.15 -22.06 24.21
C PRO A 406 -4.46 -22.84 24.24
N ILE A 407 -4.90 -23.33 23.08
CA ILE A 407 -6.03 -24.26 22.93
C ILE A 407 -5.42 -25.64 22.67
N ILE A 408 -5.70 -26.59 23.56
CA ILE A 408 -5.14 -27.95 23.49
C ILE A 408 -6.30 -28.93 23.34
N PHE A 409 -6.23 -29.79 22.33
CA PHE A 409 -7.22 -30.85 22.09
C PHE A 409 -6.59 -32.08 21.40
N ASN A 410 -7.27 -33.21 21.44
CA ASN A 410 -6.83 -34.42 20.74
C ASN A 410 -7.57 -34.59 19.42
N LEU A 411 -6.83 -34.78 18.34
CA LEU A 411 -7.35 -35.06 17.01
C LEU A 411 -6.73 -36.38 16.48
N MET A 412 -7.56 -37.38 16.24
CA MET A 412 -7.13 -38.67 15.70
C MET A 412 -5.96 -39.35 16.46
N GLY A 413 -5.93 -39.18 17.80
CA GLY A 413 -4.88 -39.73 18.66
C GLY A 413 -3.62 -38.89 18.81
N HIS A 414 -3.56 -37.73 18.17
CA HIS A 414 -2.48 -36.76 18.32
C HIS A 414 -2.93 -35.56 19.14
N GLU A 415 -2.11 -35.14 20.08
CA GLU A 415 -2.34 -33.87 20.78
C GLU A 415 -2.04 -32.71 19.83
N VAL A 416 -3.01 -31.80 19.68
CA VAL A 416 -2.90 -30.57 18.89
C VAL A 416 -2.77 -29.41 19.85
N PHE A 417 -1.70 -28.66 19.71
CA PHE A 417 -1.44 -27.43 20.47
C PHE A 417 -1.60 -26.22 19.52
N MET A 418 -2.61 -25.40 19.77
CA MET A 418 -2.82 -24.15 19.05
C MET A 418 -2.41 -22.98 19.96
N GLY A 419 -1.35 -22.27 19.60
CA GLY A 419 -0.82 -21.15 20.39
C GLY A 419 0.43 -20.55 19.72
N THR A 420 0.93 -19.46 20.29
CA THR A 420 2.17 -18.87 19.81
C THR A 420 3.39 -19.73 20.15
N ARG A 421 4.51 -19.47 19.49
CA ARG A 421 5.78 -20.14 19.78
C ARG A 421 6.20 -19.97 21.24
N ALA A 422 5.97 -18.78 21.82
CA ALA A 422 6.28 -18.52 23.23
C ALA A 422 5.42 -19.37 24.18
N MET A 423 4.13 -19.54 23.88
CA MET A 423 3.23 -20.41 24.66
C MET A 423 3.64 -21.87 24.55
N LEU A 424 4.03 -22.35 23.36
CA LEU A 424 4.51 -23.72 23.17
C LEU A 424 5.77 -23.99 23.99
N MET A 425 6.73 -23.06 23.99
CA MET A 425 7.95 -23.19 24.78
C MET A 425 7.69 -23.18 26.31
N ALA A 426 6.73 -22.35 26.75
CA ALA A 426 6.34 -22.27 28.17
C ALA A 426 5.59 -23.51 28.65
N ALA A 427 4.86 -24.21 27.76
CA ALA A 427 4.06 -25.39 28.11
C ALA A 427 4.88 -26.68 28.27
N ALA A 428 6.20 -26.69 27.98
CA ALA A 428 7.07 -27.86 28.04
C ALA A 428 6.43 -29.13 27.45
N THR A 429 5.85 -29.01 26.25
CA THR A 429 5.05 -30.04 25.60
C THR A 429 5.84 -31.30 25.29
N ALA A 430 5.16 -32.46 25.27
CA ALA A 430 5.75 -33.76 24.95
C ALA A 430 6.25 -33.83 23.47
N PRO A 431 7.24 -34.65 23.17
CA PRO A 431 7.66 -34.89 21.78
C PRO A 431 6.49 -35.47 20.96
N GLY A 432 6.21 -34.88 19.80
CA GLY A 432 5.17 -35.38 18.88
C GLY A 432 3.84 -34.61 18.89
N VAL A 433 3.75 -33.51 19.60
CA VAL A 433 2.58 -32.60 19.57
C VAL A 433 2.51 -31.89 18.20
N LEU A 434 1.34 -31.90 17.59
CA LEU A 434 1.06 -31.14 16.38
C LEU A 434 0.84 -29.66 16.74
N TRP A 435 1.81 -28.81 16.42
CA TRP A 435 1.71 -27.38 16.71
C TRP A 435 1.11 -26.59 15.57
N ILE A 436 0.03 -25.84 15.87
CA ILE A 436 -0.57 -24.83 15.00
C ILE A 436 -0.23 -23.45 15.58
N ASP A 437 0.66 -22.73 14.92
CA ASP A 437 1.07 -21.40 15.32
C ASP A 437 -0.05 -20.38 15.09
N MET A 438 -0.50 -19.74 16.17
CA MET A 438 -1.55 -18.72 16.20
C MET A 438 -1.00 -17.28 16.30
N GLY A 439 0.29 -17.09 16.14
CA GLY A 439 0.89 -15.77 16.07
C GLY A 439 0.76 -15.13 14.68
N PHE A 440 0.87 -13.82 14.63
CA PHE A 440 1.01 -13.02 13.41
C PHE A 440 2.36 -12.30 13.42
N GLY A 441 2.91 -11.99 12.24
CA GLY A 441 3.95 -10.98 12.12
C GLY A 441 3.33 -9.60 11.87
N ALA A 442 3.98 -8.54 12.30
CA ALA A 442 3.46 -7.18 12.11
C ALA A 442 3.20 -6.87 10.62
N ALA A 443 4.15 -7.20 9.74
CA ALA A 443 3.98 -7.03 8.29
C ALA A 443 2.83 -7.88 7.71
N GLN A 444 2.52 -9.03 8.32
CA GLN A 444 1.41 -9.89 7.87
C GLN A 444 0.03 -9.26 8.13
N THR A 445 -0.09 -8.31 9.06
CA THR A 445 -1.38 -7.64 9.33
C THR A 445 -1.90 -6.87 8.11
N GLN A 446 -1.05 -6.48 7.18
CA GLN A 446 -1.46 -5.86 5.93
C GLN A 446 -2.26 -6.82 5.01
N SER A 447 -2.19 -8.14 5.25
CA SER A 447 -3.04 -9.10 4.54
C SER A 447 -4.52 -8.96 4.87
N PHE A 448 -4.89 -8.32 6.00
CA PHE A 448 -6.29 -8.13 6.39
C PHE A 448 -7.07 -7.34 5.34
N ASN A 449 -6.52 -6.22 4.86
CA ASN A 449 -7.20 -5.44 3.82
C ASN A 449 -7.47 -6.28 2.56
N ALA A 450 -6.44 -6.87 1.96
CA ALA A 450 -6.60 -7.66 0.76
C ALA A 450 -7.49 -8.89 0.99
N GLY A 451 -7.38 -9.58 2.13
CA GLY A 451 -8.23 -10.69 2.52
C GLY A 451 -9.71 -10.29 2.63
N PHE A 452 -9.98 -9.16 3.27
CA PHE A 452 -11.35 -8.62 3.34
C PHE A 452 -11.88 -8.21 1.96
N ILE A 453 -11.05 -7.66 1.07
CA ILE A 453 -11.48 -7.38 -0.31
C ILE A 453 -11.89 -8.68 -1.02
N LEU A 454 -11.08 -9.75 -0.92
CA LEU A 454 -11.41 -11.04 -1.55
C LEU A 454 -12.77 -11.58 -1.10
N ILE A 455 -13.15 -11.33 0.16
CA ILE A 455 -14.42 -11.79 0.75
C ILE A 455 -15.57 -10.82 0.43
N PHE A 456 -15.36 -9.52 0.67
CA PHE A 456 -16.44 -8.54 0.68
C PHE A 456 -16.70 -7.86 -0.67
N ALA A 457 -15.75 -7.85 -1.61
CA ALA A 457 -16.00 -7.22 -2.91
C ALA A 457 -17.17 -7.88 -3.68
N PRO A 458 -17.30 -9.22 -3.75
CA PRO A 458 -18.47 -9.84 -4.35
C PRO A 458 -19.78 -9.52 -3.61
N ILE A 459 -19.73 -9.41 -2.27
CA ILE A 459 -20.90 -9.08 -1.43
C ILE A 459 -21.35 -7.64 -1.73
N PHE A 460 -20.42 -6.69 -1.79
CA PHE A 460 -20.72 -5.29 -2.11
C PHE A 460 -21.23 -5.13 -3.55
N ALA A 461 -20.67 -5.85 -4.51
CA ALA A 461 -21.16 -5.86 -5.89
C ALA A 461 -22.62 -6.37 -5.96
N ALA A 462 -22.92 -7.46 -5.24
CA ALA A 462 -24.28 -7.97 -5.13
C ALA A 462 -25.23 -6.99 -4.42
N LEU A 463 -24.78 -6.32 -3.36
CA LEU A 463 -25.53 -5.33 -2.60
C LEU A 463 -25.90 -4.12 -3.48
N TRP A 464 -24.91 -3.52 -4.16
CA TRP A 464 -25.17 -2.38 -5.05
C TRP A 464 -26.07 -2.77 -6.21
N GLY A 465 -25.88 -3.95 -6.81
CA GLY A 465 -26.77 -4.47 -7.85
C GLY A 465 -28.21 -4.71 -7.34
N TYR A 466 -28.38 -5.21 -6.13
CA TYR A 466 -29.69 -5.40 -5.51
C TYR A 466 -30.40 -4.07 -5.22
N LEU A 467 -29.68 -3.09 -4.65
CA LEU A 467 -30.20 -1.76 -4.36
C LEU A 467 -30.54 -1.00 -5.66
N GLY A 468 -29.70 -1.12 -6.69
CA GLY A 468 -29.92 -0.52 -8.01
C GLY A 468 -31.20 -1.03 -8.67
N ARG A 469 -31.45 -2.35 -8.65
CA ARG A 469 -32.71 -2.92 -9.18
C ARG A 469 -33.97 -2.45 -8.45
N ARG A 470 -33.81 -1.93 -7.22
CA ARG A 470 -34.91 -1.37 -6.41
C ARG A 470 -34.97 0.15 -6.46
N GLY A 471 -34.13 0.81 -7.25
CA GLY A 471 -34.09 2.28 -7.32
C GLY A 471 -33.63 2.92 -6.00
N ARG A 472 -32.85 2.18 -5.16
CA ARG A 472 -32.35 2.61 -3.84
C ARG A 472 -30.82 2.64 -3.76
N ASP A 473 -30.13 2.54 -4.90
CA ASP A 473 -28.66 2.64 -4.91
C ASP A 473 -28.24 4.05 -4.45
N PRO A 474 -27.40 4.18 -3.40
CA PRO A 474 -26.93 5.48 -2.97
C PRO A 474 -26.14 6.16 -4.09
N ASN A 475 -26.34 7.47 -4.27
CA ASN A 475 -25.56 8.23 -5.23
C ASN A 475 -24.06 8.25 -4.87
N PRO A 476 -23.16 8.54 -5.83
CA PRO A 476 -21.71 8.52 -5.62
C PRO A 476 -21.24 9.36 -4.43
N VAL A 477 -21.81 10.55 -4.21
CA VAL A 477 -21.45 11.43 -3.09
C VAL A 477 -21.77 10.77 -1.74
N THR A 478 -22.92 10.10 -1.65
CA THR A 478 -23.32 9.34 -0.44
C THR A 478 -22.37 8.17 -0.19
N LYS A 479 -21.99 7.41 -1.24
CA LYS A 479 -21.03 6.31 -1.13
C LYS A 479 -19.66 6.81 -0.63
N PHE A 480 -19.19 7.97 -1.13
CA PHE A 480 -17.98 8.62 -0.64
C PHE A 480 -18.10 9.01 0.83
N GLY A 481 -19.22 9.62 1.24
CA GLY A 481 -19.46 9.96 2.64
C GLY A 481 -19.43 8.75 3.57
N LEU A 482 -20.02 7.63 3.16
CA LEU A 482 -19.98 6.36 3.90
C LEU A 482 -18.54 5.82 4.00
N GLY A 483 -17.76 5.88 2.92
CA GLY A 483 -16.36 5.45 2.91
C GLY A 483 -15.49 6.28 3.86
N LEU A 484 -15.60 7.60 3.79
CA LEU A 484 -14.88 8.54 4.67
C LEU A 484 -15.24 8.34 6.15
N ALA A 485 -16.53 8.15 6.46
CA ALA A 485 -16.96 7.88 7.83
C ALA A 485 -16.39 6.55 8.36
N GLN A 486 -16.35 5.50 7.54
CA GLN A 486 -15.84 4.19 7.94
C GLN A 486 -14.32 4.21 8.17
N VAL A 487 -13.53 4.88 7.32
CA VAL A 487 -12.08 4.98 7.54
C VAL A 487 -11.78 5.77 8.80
N GLY A 488 -12.53 6.85 9.10
CA GLY A 488 -12.42 7.60 10.34
C GLY A 488 -12.81 6.77 11.57
N LEU A 489 -13.93 6.03 11.47
CA LEU A 489 -14.39 5.14 12.55
C LEU A 489 -13.37 4.05 12.87
N GLY A 490 -12.68 3.50 11.87
CA GLY A 490 -11.64 2.51 12.07
C GLY A 490 -10.52 3.01 12.99
N PHE A 491 -10.07 4.26 12.85
CA PHE A 491 -9.10 4.85 13.78
C PHE A 491 -9.68 5.08 15.17
N LEU A 492 -10.94 5.54 15.27
CA LEU A 492 -11.60 5.75 16.56
C LEU A 492 -11.80 4.43 17.32
N VAL A 493 -11.99 3.31 16.64
CA VAL A 493 -12.04 1.97 17.26
C VAL A 493 -10.73 1.68 18.00
N ILE A 494 -9.57 1.97 17.43
CA ILE A 494 -8.28 1.82 18.11
C ILE A 494 -8.24 2.71 19.36
N VAL A 495 -8.64 3.97 19.23
CA VAL A 495 -8.63 4.95 20.33
C VAL A 495 -9.54 4.50 21.48
N TRP A 496 -10.76 4.10 21.19
CA TRP A 496 -11.73 3.65 22.20
C TRP A 496 -11.35 2.32 22.85
N SER A 497 -10.50 1.54 22.18
CA SER A 497 -9.99 0.28 22.71
C SER A 497 -8.80 0.45 23.65
N GLN A 498 -8.37 1.67 23.99
CA GLN A 498 -7.22 1.94 24.87
C GLN A 498 -7.28 1.16 26.18
N GLY A 499 -8.47 1.02 26.79
CA GLY A 499 -8.67 0.28 28.04
C GLY A 499 -8.44 -1.25 27.93
N LEU A 500 -8.26 -1.80 26.72
CA LEU A 500 -7.94 -3.21 26.47
C LEU A 500 -6.44 -3.47 26.40
N ALA A 501 -5.60 -2.43 26.54
CA ALA A 501 -4.14 -2.57 26.47
C ALA A 501 -3.63 -3.47 27.62
N ASP A 502 -2.68 -4.35 27.28
CA ASP A 502 -2.01 -5.22 28.26
C ASP A 502 -0.95 -4.43 29.08
N ALA A 503 -0.28 -5.11 30.01
CA ALA A 503 0.78 -4.53 30.83
C ALA A 503 2.00 -4.05 30.01
N HIS A 504 2.10 -4.44 28.75
CA HIS A 504 3.13 -4.01 27.78
C HIS A 504 2.63 -2.94 26.81
N PHE A 505 1.46 -2.33 27.08
CA PHE A 505 0.82 -1.31 26.25
C PHE A 505 0.49 -1.78 24.83
N ARG A 506 0.03 -3.04 24.69
CA ARG A 506 -0.38 -3.66 23.43
C ARG A 506 -1.87 -3.93 23.41
N LEU A 507 -2.54 -3.51 22.35
CA LEU A 507 -3.95 -3.79 22.09
C LEU A 507 -4.12 -5.17 21.45
N PRO A 508 -5.27 -5.85 21.66
CA PRO A 508 -5.55 -7.12 20.99
C PRO A 508 -5.56 -7.01 19.48
N LEU A 509 -5.03 -8.03 18.77
CA LEU A 509 -5.01 -8.10 17.29
C LEU A 509 -6.38 -7.87 16.64
N LEU A 510 -7.46 -8.32 17.29
CA LEU A 510 -8.82 -8.16 16.79
C LEU A 510 -9.24 -6.71 16.62
N VAL A 511 -8.72 -5.78 17.44
CA VAL A 511 -8.96 -4.34 17.30
C VAL A 511 -8.40 -3.85 15.98
N LEU A 512 -7.18 -4.24 15.67
CA LEU A 512 -6.52 -3.89 14.41
C LEU A 512 -7.24 -4.55 13.20
N ALA A 513 -7.63 -5.82 13.31
CA ALA A 513 -8.38 -6.52 12.27
C ALA A 513 -9.72 -5.83 11.99
N PHE A 514 -10.44 -5.39 13.02
CA PHE A 514 -11.70 -4.67 12.87
C PHE A 514 -11.48 -3.27 12.25
N THR A 515 -10.40 -2.58 12.59
CA THR A 515 -9.99 -1.34 11.92
C THR A 515 -9.79 -1.58 10.42
N TYR A 516 -9.03 -2.60 10.03
CA TYR A 516 -8.85 -2.95 8.62
C TYR A 516 -10.16 -3.34 7.92
N LEU A 517 -11.09 -3.99 8.62
CA LEU A 517 -12.42 -4.30 8.08
C LEU A 517 -13.18 -3.01 7.73
N LEU A 518 -13.23 -2.03 8.63
CA LEU A 518 -13.88 -0.74 8.40
C LEU A 518 -13.21 0.04 7.27
N HIS A 519 -11.87 0.06 7.23
CA HIS A 519 -11.12 0.70 6.14
C HIS A 519 -11.43 0.04 4.80
N THR A 520 -11.48 -1.29 4.75
CA THR A 520 -11.77 -2.05 3.51
C THR A 520 -13.20 -1.87 3.03
N THR A 521 -14.18 -1.92 3.93
CA THR A 521 -15.58 -1.68 3.56
C THR A 521 -15.81 -0.23 3.12
N GLY A 522 -15.08 0.71 3.71
CA GLY A 522 -15.01 2.10 3.25
C GLY A 522 -14.39 2.22 1.86
N GLU A 523 -13.30 1.51 1.58
CA GLU A 523 -12.68 1.46 0.26
C GLU A 523 -13.63 0.91 -0.81
N LEU A 524 -14.36 -0.16 -0.52
CA LEU A 524 -15.34 -0.75 -1.43
C LEU A 524 -16.54 0.18 -1.75
N CYS A 525 -16.82 1.15 -0.87
CA CYS A 525 -17.79 2.20 -1.16
C CYS A 525 -17.24 3.26 -2.12
N LEU A 526 -15.93 3.55 -2.07
CA LEU A 526 -15.35 4.73 -2.73
C LEU A 526 -14.56 4.38 -4.00
N SER A 527 -13.64 3.43 -3.95
CA SER A 527 -12.65 3.20 -5.02
C SER A 527 -13.28 2.79 -6.35
N PRO A 528 -14.22 1.82 -6.42
CA PRO A 528 -14.83 1.44 -7.70
C PRO A 528 -15.68 2.55 -8.29
N VAL A 529 -16.28 3.37 -7.44
CA VAL A 529 -17.19 4.45 -7.83
C VAL A 529 -16.42 5.66 -8.36
N GLY A 530 -15.31 6.04 -7.70
CA GLY A 530 -14.59 7.28 -8.01
C GLY A 530 -14.09 7.36 -9.45
N LEU A 531 -13.35 6.35 -9.93
CA LEU A 531 -12.83 6.33 -11.29
C LEU A 531 -13.93 6.31 -12.35
N SER A 532 -15.01 5.56 -12.10
CA SER A 532 -16.17 5.49 -13.00
C SER A 532 -16.84 6.86 -13.11
N GLU A 533 -17.11 7.50 -11.97
CA GLU A 533 -17.81 8.80 -11.95
C GLU A 533 -16.97 9.91 -12.58
N ILE A 534 -15.66 9.96 -12.34
CA ILE A 534 -14.78 10.96 -12.96
C ILE A 534 -14.83 10.86 -14.48
N THR A 535 -14.85 9.64 -15.05
CA THR A 535 -14.97 9.47 -16.50
C THR A 535 -16.32 9.92 -17.05
N LYS A 536 -17.42 9.67 -16.34
CA LYS A 536 -18.77 10.08 -16.74
C LYS A 536 -18.99 11.59 -16.63
N LEU A 537 -18.45 12.22 -15.59
CA LEU A 537 -18.58 13.66 -15.33
C LEU A 537 -17.69 14.51 -16.23
N SER A 538 -16.69 13.89 -16.86
CA SER A 538 -15.67 14.61 -17.65
C SER A 538 -16.16 14.89 -19.08
N PRO A 539 -15.96 16.11 -19.61
CA PRO A 539 -16.05 16.33 -21.05
C PRO A 539 -15.06 15.41 -21.79
N PRO A 540 -15.40 14.88 -22.97
CA PRO A 540 -14.55 13.91 -23.70
C PRO A 540 -13.10 14.36 -23.87
N VAL A 541 -12.87 15.66 -24.09
CA VAL A 541 -11.55 16.27 -24.26
C VAL A 541 -10.71 16.21 -22.95
N LEU A 542 -11.34 16.20 -21.78
CA LEU A 542 -10.67 16.25 -20.47
C LEU A 542 -10.59 14.90 -19.75
N VAL A 543 -11.18 13.82 -20.25
CA VAL A 543 -11.23 12.52 -19.58
C VAL A 543 -9.84 12.06 -19.14
N SER A 544 -8.87 12.04 -20.06
CA SER A 544 -7.48 11.64 -19.75
C SER A 544 -6.82 12.58 -18.74
N THR A 545 -7.11 13.89 -18.82
CA THR A 545 -6.58 14.88 -17.89
C THR A 545 -7.13 14.65 -16.48
N LEU A 546 -8.46 14.42 -16.33
CA LEU A 546 -9.06 14.19 -15.01
C LEU A 546 -8.68 12.84 -14.41
N LEU A 547 -8.45 11.81 -15.23
CA LEU A 547 -7.82 10.57 -14.76
C LEU A 547 -6.38 10.82 -14.26
N ALA A 548 -5.62 11.68 -14.94
CA ALA A 548 -4.31 12.11 -14.46
C ALA A 548 -4.42 12.88 -13.12
N VAL A 549 -5.42 13.76 -12.97
CA VAL A 549 -5.70 14.46 -11.70
C VAL A 549 -6.04 13.47 -10.58
N TRP A 550 -6.75 12.38 -10.87
CA TRP A 550 -7.01 11.34 -9.88
C TRP A 550 -5.72 10.67 -9.39
N PHE A 551 -4.80 10.29 -10.28
CA PHE A 551 -3.51 9.73 -9.87
C PHE A 551 -2.65 10.74 -9.11
N LEU A 552 -2.70 12.01 -9.50
CA LEU A 552 -2.05 13.11 -8.79
C LEU A 552 -2.63 13.28 -7.38
N ALA A 553 -3.95 13.13 -7.22
CA ALA A 553 -4.63 13.16 -5.93
C ALA A 553 -4.20 12.00 -5.01
N VAL A 554 -4.07 10.78 -5.55
CA VAL A 554 -3.53 9.64 -4.80
C VAL A 554 -2.07 9.88 -4.41
N SER A 555 -1.25 10.43 -5.32
CA SER A 555 0.13 10.83 -5.02
C SER A 555 0.21 11.87 -3.89
N ALA A 556 -0.72 12.84 -3.88
CA ALA A 556 -0.83 13.83 -2.82
C ALA A 556 -1.26 13.20 -1.48
N ALA A 557 -2.18 12.24 -1.53
CA ALA A 557 -2.62 11.49 -0.36
C ALA A 557 -1.47 10.69 0.28
N GLU A 558 -0.63 10.05 -0.50
CA GLU A 558 0.57 9.35 -0.01
C GLU A 558 1.55 10.31 0.68
N PHE A 559 1.79 11.49 0.07
CA PHE A 559 2.67 12.49 0.65
C PHE A 559 2.13 13.04 1.98
N ILE A 560 0.85 13.42 2.02
CA ILE A 560 0.19 13.94 3.22
C ILE A 560 0.10 12.84 4.29
N GLY A 561 -0.22 11.61 3.89
CA GLY A 561 -0.26 10.44 4.76
C GLY A 561 1.08 10.19 5.46
N ALA A 562 2.19 10.30 4.72
CA ALA A 562 3.52 10.20 5.30
C ALA A 562 3.84 11.34 6.29
N LYS A 563 3.37 12.58 6.04
CA LYS A 563 3.49 13.69 7.00
C LYS A 563 2.71 13.42 8.29
N ILE A 564 1.54 12.81 8.20
CA ILE A 564 0.78 12.37 9.37
C ILE A 564 1.52 11.26 10.12
N ALA A 565 2.06 10.27 9.39
CA ALA A 565 2.84 9.19 9.99
C ALA A 565 4.08 9.70 10.75
N GLN A 566 4.70 10.80 10.31
CA GLN A 566 5.79 11.44 11.04
C GLN A 566 5.38 11.91 12.45
N LEU A 567 4.09 12.21 12.67
CA LEU A 567 3.57 12.64 13.97
C LEU A 567 3.43 11.48 14.96
N THR A 568 3.35 10.23 14.49
CA THR A 568 3.31 9.04 15.36
C THR A 568 4.71 8.54 15.74
N GLY A 569 5.77 9.18 15.23
CA GLY A 569 7.15 8.78 15.49
C GLY A 569 7.55 8.90 16.95
N THR A 570 8.23 7.87 17.46
CA THR A 570 8.66 7.74 18.85
C THR A 570 10.19 7.56 18.94
N ALA A 571 10.74 7.82 20.13
CA ALA A 571 12.16 7.60 20.39
C ALA A 571 12.49 6.10 20.43
N THR A 572 13.51 5.69 19.68
CA THR A 572 14.01 4.31 19.62
C THR A 572 15.50 4.21 19.90
N ALA A 573 15.93 3.09 20.47
CA ALA A 573 17.34 2.73 20.57
C ALA A 573 17.49 1.26 20.17
N GLY A 574 18.53 0.95 19.39
CA GLY A 574 18.68 -0.38 18.77
C GLY A 574 17.46 -0.79 17.92
N GLY A 575 16.66 0.17 17.44
CA GLY A 575 15.39 -0.07 16.74
C GLY A 575 14.25 -0.59 17.64
N GLN A 576 14.38 -0.47 18.96
CA GLN A 576 13.35 -0.79 19.95
C GLN A 576 12.82 0.50 20.58
N VAL A 577 11.52 0.59 20.83
CA VAL A 577 10.89 1.76 21.46
C VAL A 577 11.40 1.91 22.89
N LEU A 578 11.76 3.13 23.27
CA LEU A 578 12.27 3.44 24.61
C LEU A 578 11.15 3.49 25.66
N ASP A 579 9.98 4.00 25.28
CA ASP A 579 8.79 4.10 26.14
C ASP A 579 7.54 3.61 25.39
N PRO A 580 7.13 2.34 25.61
CA PRO A 580 5.94 1.78 24.98
C PRO A 580 4.63 2.49 25.35
N ALA A 581 4.54 3.05 26.57
CA ALA A 581 3.37 3.81 27.01
C ALA A 581 3.23 5.11 26.23
N ALA A 582 4.33 5.88 26.13
CA ALA A 582 4.36 7.10 25.35
C ALA A 582 4.12 6.84 23.86
N ALA A 583 4.64 5.73 23.32
CA ALA A 583 4.39 5.32 21.93
C ALA A 583 2.90 5.06 21.66
N LEU A 584 2.23 4.31 22.54
CA LEU A 584 0.78 4.09 22.48
C LEU A 584 0.04 5.43 22.54
N HIS A 585 0.33 6.26 23.54
CA HIS A 585 -0.37 7.53 23.74
C HIS A 585 -0.21 8.47 22.54
N THR A 586 1.00 8.59 21.98
CA THR A 586 1.28 9.41 20.78
C THR A 586 0.49 8.90 19.58
N SER A 587 0.49 7.60 19.34
CA SER A 587 -0.27 6.99 18.25
C SER A 587 -1.77 7.22 18.41
N LEU A 588 -2.33 6.97 19.63
CA LEU A 588 -3.75 7.18 19.92
C LEU A 588 -4.16 8.65 19.75
N HIS A 589 -3.30 9.61 20.13
CA HIS A 589 -3.58 11.02 19.94
C HIS A 589 -3.72 11.37 18.45
N VAL A 590 -2.78 10.94 17.61
CA VAL A 590 -2.84 11.16 16.16
C VAL A 590 -4.05 10.46 15.55
N PHE A 591 -4.30 9.19 15.91
CA PHE A 591 -5.43 8.42 15.41
C PHE A 591 -6.79 9.02 15.81
N ASN A 592 -6.88 9.62 17.01
CA ASN A 592 -8.07 10.36 17.43
C ASN A 592 -8.34 11.55 16.51
N VAL A 593 -7.32 12.37 16.23
CA VAL A 593 -7.46 13.53 15.36
C VAL A 593 -7.88 13.13 13.96
N ILE A 594 -7.16 12.19 13.32
CA ILE A 594 -7.47 11.77 11.95
C ILE A 594 -8.78 10.99 11.87
N GLY A 595 -9.15 10.25 12.92
CA GLY A 595 -10.44 9.57 13.03
C GLY A 595 -11.61 10.56 12.97
N TRP A 596 -11.56 11.62 13.77
CA TRP A 596 -12.59 12.68 13.74
C TRP A 596 -12.56 13.49 12.45
N VAL A 597 -11.40 13.71 11.83
CA VAL A 597 -11.32 14.31 10.49
C VAL A 597 -12.06 13.45 9.47
N GLY A 598 -11.84 12.12 9.45
CA GLY A 598 -12.55 11.20 8.57
C GLY A 598 -14.08 11.22 8.79
N ILE A 599 -14.53 11.17 10.05
CA ILE A 599 -15.95 11.30 10.40
C ILE A 599 -16.52 12.65 9.94
N GLY A 600 -15.81 13.76 10.21
CA GLY A 600 -16.25 15.10 9.83
C GLY A 600 -16.46 15.26 8.33
N PHE A 601 -15.49 14.81 7.53
CA PHE A 601 -15.63 14.79 6.06
C PHE A 601 -16.73 13.84 5.62
N GLY A 602 -16.85 12.64 6.22
CA GLY A 602 -17.92 11.69 5.94
C GLY A 602 -19.30 12.29 6.15
N VAL A 603 -19.53 12.90 7.31
CA VAL A 603 -20.79 13.60 7.63
C VAL A 603 -21.03 14.78 6.67
N ALA A 604 -20.02 15.58 6.38
CA ALA A 604 -20.15 16.68 5.42
C ALA A 604 -20.62 16.19 4.03
N PHE A 605 -20.00 15.10 3.52
CA PHE A 605 -20.44 14.50 2.25
C PHE A 605 -21.87 13.98 2.33
N LEU A 606 -22.26 13.31 3.42
CA LEU A 606 -23.63 12.79 3.59
C LEU A 606 -24.67 13.92 3.65
N VAL A 607 -24.38 15.00 4.39
CA VAL A 607 -25.28 16.17 4.50
C VAL A 607 -25.37 16.93 3.18
N LEU A 608 -24.27 17.08 2.46
CA LEU A 608 -24.23 17.80 1.20
C LEU A 608 -24.68 16.96 -0.01
N ALA A 609 -24.74 15.63 0.11
CA ALA A 609 -25.10 14.74 -0.98
C ALA A 609 -26.42 15.10 -1.69
N PRO A 610 -27.52 15.45 -0.99
CA PRO A 610 -28.77 15.83 -1.66
C PRO A 610 -28.64 17.05 -2.58
N PHE A 611 -27.74 17.97 -2.25
CA PHE A 611 -27.50 19.20 -3.02
C PHE A 611 -26.51 18.96 -4.16
N ILE A 612 -25.36 18.37 -3.83
CA ILE A 612 -24.24 18.21 -4.77
C ILE A 612 -24.56 17.19 -5.88
N LYS A 613 -25.35 16.14 -5.59
CA LYS A 613 -25.76 15.16 -6.62
C LYS A 613 -26.47 15.81 -7.83
N THR A 614 -27.13 16.96 -7.63
CA THR A 614 -27.82 17.67 -8.72
C THR A 614 -26.86 18.19 -9.78
N TRP A 615 -25.57 18.39 -9.44
CA TRP A 615 -24.54 18.83 -10.38
C TRP A 615 -24.18 17.75 -11.42
N ALA A 616 -24.59 16.49 -11.20
CA ALA A 616 -24.43 15.42 -12.19
C ALA A 616 -25.33 15.60 -13.42
N HIS A 617 -26.43 16.40 -13.30
CA HIS A 617 -27.41 16.66 -14.38
C HIS A 617 -27.90 15.36 -15.06
N GLY A 618 -28.28 14.35 -14.26
CA GLY A 618 -28.87 13.10 -14.76
C GLY A 618 -27.92 12.14 -15.46
N VAL A 619 -26.60 12.34 -15.39
CA VAL A 619 -25.63 11.38 -15.96
C VAL A 619 -25.77 9.99 -15.35
N ASP A 620 -26.10 9.90 -14.06
CA ASP A 620 -26.32 8.64 -13.35
C ASP A 620 -27.65 7.96 -13.75
N ASP A 621 -28.69 8.74 -14.04
CA ASP A 621 -29.99 8.22 -14.44
C ASP A 621 -29.97 7.59 -15.84
N ALA A 622 -29.20 8.17 -16.76
CA ALA A 622 -29.04 7.65 -18.12
C ALA A 622 -28.27 6.31 -18.15
N ALA A 623 -27.39 6.06 -17.19
CA ALA A 623 -26.66 4.80 -17.06
C ALA A 623 -27.54 3.68 -16.46
N ASN A 624 -28.53 4.03 -15.63
CA ASN A 624 -29.45 3.09 -14.97
C ASN A 624 -30.69 2.76 -15.80
N HIS A 625 -31.02 3.58 -16.79
CA HIS A 625 -32.11 3.36 -17.76
C HIS A 625 -31.55 3.49 -19.18
N PRO A 626 -30.95 2.41 -19.76
CA PRO A 626 -30.65 2.42 -21.19
C PRO A 626 -31.96 2.72 -21.93
N ALA A 627 -31.91 3.73 -22.83
CA ALA A 627 -33.06 4.10 -23.65
C ALA A 627 -33.62 2.82 -24.31
N PRO A 628 -34.97 2.64 -24.37
CA PRO A 628 -35.53 1.47 -24.99
C PRO A 628 -35.02 1.37 -26.42
N THR A 629 -34.32 0.28 -26.72
CA THR A 629 -33.90 -0.11 -28.06
C THR A 629 -35.14 -0.40 -28.86
N GLY A 630 -35.70 0.61 -29.50
CA GLY A 630 -36.94 0.46 -30.28
C GLY A 630 -37.58 1.78 -30.67
N ALA A 631 -36.90 2.61 -31.46
CA ALA A 631 -37.58 3.54 -32.35
C ALA A 631 -36.88 3.45 -33.71
N ASN A 632 -37.56 2.82 -34.63
CA ASN A 632 -37.27 2.76 -36.05
C ASN A 632 -36.77 4.11 -36.58
N ALA A 633 -35.50 4.18 -36.96
CA ALA A 633 -35.04 5.16 -37.94
C ALA A 633 -35.29 4.57 -39.33
N SER A 634 -36.56 4.56 -39.74
CA SER A 634 -36.93 4.49 -41.14
C SER A 634 -37.50 5.85 -41.52
N THR A 635 -37.02 6.36 -42.66
CA THR A 635 -37.45 7.53 -43.43
C THR A 635 -36.88 8.90 -43.03
N ALA A 636 -35.79 9.31 -43.73
CA ALA A 636 -35.79 10.46 -44.66
C ALA A 636 -34.40 10.62 -45.25
N ILE A 637 -34.30 10.27 -46.55
CA ILE A 637 -33.55 10.85 -47.68
C ILE A 637 -32.19 11.44 -47.38
#